data_8051584bf104937ae9c576a422cd2bd9
#
_entry.id   8051584bf104937ae9c576a422cd2bd9
#
_cell.length_a   1.000
_cell.length_b   1.000
_cell.length_c   1.000
_cell.angle_alpha   90.00
_cell.angle_beta   90.00
_cell.angle_gamma   90.00
#
_symmetry.space_group_name_H-M   'P 1'
#
loop_
_entity.id
_entity.type
_entity.pdbx_description
1 polymer ?
#
loop_
_entity_poly.entity_id
_entity_poly.type
_entity_poly.pdbx_seq_one_letter_code
_entity_poly.pdbx_strand_id
1 'polypeptide(L)'
;MNEFDKRFGDCGRLLAIDKVPQPVEPGWPELCREAFDHAFNGLLLPPGFPMFAEEGAVYELAGGDELVGLLNPALLAAEASKYGLQVYADVELSESLSASGWTDFFIRGVNNGLAGFLIREPGRFAPADWARLVASVRGVRTDTRFLLWTPGSTPAQLMELRGAGFDGTFLSLPWWDERSPWLADEYARLDAVASVIVPVDANDAGEMLDANLPDFEQYMGRRLWTAAIAGNGVLVPQFVLHSRVSDEVKAVNQWLARRRSIKQPLVVLNGLLGPGTVVFRGGDGIVLNPDRLREATLDWRLVQSRLPTDSAVIDQAVSDNVDSLLPQAYCRFSVKALPFIKLKAISTAEKRRLGLGVMNAARIAIEAVRPQVEDGRFAVKTVVGTTLEITANIFMDGHERLGASVLWRAADESDWREVLMTHEGNDRWSASITLVRVGRHQFHIKAWHDRWESYRAAVIKKRDAGMDVAVDIEEGRLMLGDAVRIARRIHPGITSMLEGLIESGDGDLLLADSTAQAMRTIGFRAFETRCQHDYPIMAERRAAVFSTWYELFPRSESSVPGRHGTFVEVRRRLAAIKEMGFDVLYFPPIHPIGRTNRKGRNNSLTAGKDDVGSPYAIGSEDGGHDAVHPQLGTLDDFRQLLHATKEHGLEVALDFAIQCSPDHPWLKQHPNWFNWRPDGTLRYAENPPKRYEDIVNPEFYQDFELKPRASLWRALRDVVLFWIEQGVRIFRVDNPHTKPLPFWEWMLGEIHSRHPDVIFLSEAFTRPAMMYRLGKVGFSQSYTYFTWRNNKAELTSYLEELATAQVANFFRPNFFVNTPDINPYFLQNSGRSGFLIRAALAATLSGSWGMYSGFELCEAAALPGREEYLDSEKYELRQRNWSQSANIIPEITQLNRVRKSTPALWTHMGVRFHPAHDDHVLFFSKSTPQKDSVVLVGICLDPHASRRAWLDFPFWSWGLPDHATVHMEDALSGREFDLQGNSHQVEFTPESPYFIWRVRGLE
;
A
#
# COMPACT_ATOMS: atom_id res chain seq x y z
N MET A 1 -34.96 32.59 3.89
CA MET A 1 -36.04 31.91 4.55
C MET A 1 -37.32 32.33 3.87
N ASN A 2 -37.83 31.44 3.03
CA ASN A 2 -39.10 31.65 2.32
C ASN A 2 -40.27 31.64 3.32
N GLU A 3 -41.36 32.35 3.01
CA GLU A 3 -42.58 32.37 3.84
C GLU A 3 -43.11 30.97 4.24
N PHE A 4 -42.72 29.93 3.51
CA PHE A 4 -42.97 28.52 3.79
C PHE A 4 -42.35 28.02 5.10
N ASP A 5 -41.15 28.50 5.46
CA ASP A 5 -40.40 28.06 6.65
C ASP A 5 -40.97 28.62 7.97
N LYS A 6 -41.81 29.62 7.91
CA LYS A 6 -42.43 30.19 9.10
C LYS A 6 -43.67 29.43 9.58
N ARG A 7 -44.27 28.60 8.72
CA ARG A 7 -45.57 27.93 9.04
C ARG A 7 -45.41 26.59 9.77
N PHE A 8 -44.29 25.90 9.66
CA PHE A 8 -43.95 24.62 10.35
C PHE A 8 -42.75 24.81 11.31
N GLY A 9 -42.77 25.86 12.14
CA GLY A 9 -41.70 26.06 13.12
C GLY A 9 -41.55 24.94 14.15
N ASP A 10 -42.63 24.20 14.40
CA ASP A 10 -42.69 23.06 15.30
C ASP A 10 -42.96 21.76 14.52
N CYS A 11 -42.23 20.69 14.87
CA CYS A 11 -42.49 19.36 14.31
C CYS A 11 -43.94 18.93 14.66
N GLY A 12 -44.66 18.38 13.66
CA GLY A 12 -46.03 17.87 13.86
C GLY A 12 -46.01 16.64 14.77
N ARG A 13 -46.73 16.69 15.87
CA ARG A 13 -46.90 15.59 16.85
C ARG A 13 -48.37 15.32 16.94
N LEU A 14 -48.88 14.46 16.04
CA LEU A 14 -50.32 14.22 15.87
C LEU A 14 -50.72 12.92 16.56
N LEU A 15 -51.78 12.98 17.36
CA LEU A 15 -52.49 11.82 17.88
C LEU A 15 -53.68 11.51 16.97
N ALA A 16 -53.68 10.32 16.35
CA ALA A 16 -54.86 9.83 15.63
C ALA A 16 -55.84 9.22 16.62
N ILE A 17 -57.05 9.71 16.60
CA ILE A 17 -58.12 9.29 17.52
C ILE A 17 -58.81 8.06 16.89
N ASP A 18 -58.67 6.92 17.55
CA ASP A 18 -59.26 5.65 17.09
C ASP A 18 -60.73 5.51 17.48
N LYS A 19 -61.07 5.99 18.73
CA LYS A 19 -62.40 6.00 19.26
C LYS A 19 -62.76 7.38 19.82
N VAL A 20 -63.82 7.91 19.29
CA VAL A 20 -64.37 9.18 19.76
C VAL A 20 -65.09 8.97 21.11
N PRO A 21 -64.68 9.62 22.23
CA PRO A 21 -65.37 9.49 23.50
C PRO A 21 -66.80 9.99 23.43
N GLN A 22 -67.77 9.29 24.06
CA GLN A 22 -69.14 9.75 24.14
C GLN A 22 -69.23 11.12 24.78
N PRO A 23 -70.21 11.97 24.37
CA PRO A 23 -70.28 13.38 24.82
C PRO A 23 -70.76 13.57 26.28
N VAL A 24 -71.15 12.52 26.97
CA VAL A 24 -71.67 12.61 28.37
C VAL A 24 -70.69 11.92 29.29
N GLU A 25 -69.81 12.77 29.89
CA GLU A 25 -68.77 12.47 30.85
C GLU A 25 -67.26 12.46 30.37
N PRO A 26 -66.25 12.53 31.22
CA PRO A 26 -65.04 13.33 31.16
C PRO A 26 -64.09 13.03 29.96
N GLY A 27 -64.58 12.34 28.90
CA GLY A 27 -63.77 11.78 27.83
C GLY A 27 -62.98 12.78 27.05
N TRP A 28 -63.50 13.92 26.58
CA TRP A 28 -62.70 14.88 25.78
C TRP A 28 -61.68 15.67 26.58
N PRO A 29 -62.02 16.23 27.77
CA PRO A 29 -61.03 16.86 28.64
C PRO A 29 -59.92 15.90 29.05
N GLU A 30 -60.29 14.64 29.32
CA GLU A 30 -59.30 13.60 29.68
C GLU A 30 -58.36 13.25 28.52
N LEU A 31 -58.88 13.01 27.33
CA LEU A 31 -58.10 12.77 26.13
C LEU A 31 -57.19 13.97 25.79
N CYS A 32 -57.70 15.21 25.88
CA CYS A 32 -56.90 16.41 25.63
C CYS A 32 -55.77 16.55 26.66
N ARG A 33 -56.05 16.25 27.94
CA ARG A 33 -55.04 16.24 28.99
C ARG A 33 -53.99 15.14 28.73
N GLU A 34 -54.41 13.94 28.41
CA GLU A 34 -53.54 12.82 28.11
C GLU A 34 -52.63 13.13 26.91
N ALA A 35 -53.19 13.65 25.82
CA ALA A 35 -52.40 14.08 24.65
C ALA A 35 -51.39 15.17 25.01
N PHE A 36 -51.79 16.13 25.85
CA PHE A 36 -50.88 17.15 26.35
C PHE A 36 -49.76 16.57 27.22
N ASP A 37 -50.05 15.66 28.13
CA ASP A 37 -49.11 15.01 29.03
C ASP A 37 -48.07 14.17 28.24
N HIS A 38 -48.46 13.66 27.07
CA HIS A 38 -47.57 12.99 26.13
C HIS A 38 -46.94 13.91 25.06
N ALA A 39 -47.05 15.22 25.27
CA ALA A 39 -46.44 16.28 24.46
C ALA A 39 -46.85 16.29 22.98
N PHE A 40 -48.06 15.87 22.66
CA PHE A 40 -48.69 16.11 21.35
C PHE A 40 -48.98 17.60 21.15
N ASN A 41 -49.11 18.02 19.91
CA ASN A 41 -49.54 19.39 19.55
C ASN A 41 -50.77 19.38 18.60
N GLY A 42 -51.26 18.21 18.24
CA GLY A 42 -52.46 18.08 17.41
C GLY A 42 -53.21 16.76 17.61
N LEU A 43 -54.52 16.83 17.42
CA LEU A 43 -55.44 15.71 17.41
C LEU A 43 -56.01 15.54 16.02
N LEU A 44 -56.01 14.31 15.47
CA LEU A 44 -56.61 13.99 14.17
C LEU A 44 -57.89 13.19 14.41
N LEU A 45 -59.04 13.77 14.02
CA LEU A 45 -60.31 13.09 14.08
C LEU A 45 -60.41 12.03 13.02
N PRO A 46 -61.07 10.86 13.28
CA PRO A 46 -61.19 9.76 12.33
C PRO A 46 -61.95 10.15 11.07
N PRO A 47 -61.77 9.41 9.92
CA PRO A 47 -62.53 9.59 8.72
C PRO A 47 -64.00 9.30 8.99
N GLY A 48 -64.91 10.09 8.36
CA GLY A 48 -66.34 9.96 8.53
C GLY A 48 -66.91 10.68 9.78
N PHE A 49 -66.06 11.36 10.55
CA PHE A 49 -66.48 12.15 11.69
C PHE A 49 -67.47 13.23 11.27
N PRO A 50 -68.70 13.33 11.90
CA PRO A 50 -69.74 14.27 11.51
C PRO A 50 -69.30 15.71 11.86
N MET A 51 -68.75 16.40 10.85
CA MET A 51 -68.29 17.80 11.06
C MET A 51 -69.45 18.81 11.15
N PHE A 52 -70.65 18.42 10.76
CA PHE A 52 -71.86 19.25 10.73
C PHE A 52 -73.06 18.44 11.15
N ALA A 53 -73.20 18.10 12.44
CA ALA A 53 -74.32 17.36 12.94
C ALA A 53 -75.55 18.27 13.12
N GLU A 54 -76.68 17.88 12.55
CA GLU A 54 -78.00 18.40 12.96
C GLU A 54 -78.42 17.73 14.26
N GLU A 55 -79.11 18.48 15.18
CA GLU A 55 -79.60 17.92 16.43
C GLU A 55 -80.47 16.68 16.22
N GLY A 56 -79.97 15.53 16.72
CA GLY A 56 -80.72 14.28 16.67
C GLY A 56 -80.40 13.33 15.51
N ALA A 57 -79.40 13.62 14.64
CA ALA A 57 -78.92 12.71 13.60
C ALA A 57 -78.05 11.58 14.17
N VAL A 58 -78.23 10.36 13.70
CA VAL A 58 -77.41 9.17 13.98
C VAL A 58 -76.45 9.00 12.85
N TYR A 59 -75.14 8.94 13.19
CA TYR A 59 -74.07 8.75 12.21
C TYR A 59 -73.37 7.42 12.46
N GLU A 60 -73.22 6.62 11.42
CA GLU A 60 -72.44 5.39 11.42
C GLU A 60 -70.96 5.70 11.14
N LEU A 61 -70.04 5.39 12.05
CA LEU A 61 -68.68 5.49 11.83
C LEU A 61 -68.14 4.28 11.08
N ALA A 62 -67.09 4.43 10.30
CA ALA A 62 -66.39 3.34 9.64
C ALA A 62 -65.87 2.35 10.71
N GLY A 63 -66.59 1.27 10.99
CA GLY A 63 -66.32 0.30 12.06
C GLY A 63 -67.60 -0.18 12.79
N GLY A 64 -68.78 0.38 12.47
CA GLY A 64 -70.10 -0.09 12.95
C GLY A 64 -70.58 0.48 14.31
N ASP A 65 -69.88 1.45 14.87
CA ASP A 65 -70.29 2.12 16.09
C ASP A 65 -71.32 3.26 15.76
N GLU A 66 -72.51 3.24 16.35
CA GLU A 66 -73.50 4.33 16.24
C GLU A 66 -73.19 5.48 17.18
N LEU A 67 -72.95 6.69 16.66
CA LEU A 67 -72.83 7.92 17.45
C LEU A 67 -74.20 8.59 17.56
N VAL A 68 -74.83 8.58 18.75
CA VAL A 68 -76.05 9.28 19.04
C VAL A 68 -75.73 10.52 19.87
N GLY A 69 -75.97 11.72 19.28
CA GLY A 69 -75.96 12.98 20.00
C GLY A 69 -74.85 13.97 19.76
N LEU A 70 -75.13 15.23 19.80
CA LEU A 70 -74.35 16.46 19.59
C LEU A 70 -72.83 16.40 19.74
N LEU A 71 -72.18 16.09 18.68
CA LEU A 71 -70.74 16.35 18.55
C LEU A 71 -70.55 17.66 17.77
N ASN A 72 -70.35 18.75 18.52
CA ASN A 72 -69.99 20.05 17.94
C ASN A 72 -68.48 20.19 17.83
N PRO A 73 -67.90 20.18 16.61
CA PRO A 73 -66.41 20.33 16.42
C PRO A 73 -65.85 21.58 17.07
N ALA A 74 -66.65 22.60 17.21
CA ALA A 74 -66.31 23.85 17.92
C ALA A 74 -66.03 23.65 19.42
N LEU A 75 -66.83 22.79 20.09
CA LEU A 75 -66.60 22.47 21.50
C LEU A 75 -65.31 21.64 21.68
N LEU A 76 -65.01 20.72 20.77
CA LEU A 76 -63.81 19.95 20.75
C LEU A 76 -62.58 20.82 20.54
N ALA A 77 -62.61 21.72 19.56
CA ALA A 77 -61.55 22.64 19.25
C ALA A 77 -61.28 23.62 20.42
N ALA A 78 -62.35 24.07 21.07
CA ALA A 78 -62.33 24.93 22.25
C ALA A 78 -61.70 24.20 23.45
N GLU A 79 -62.00 22.93 23.68
CA GLU A 79 -61.43 22.13 24.75
C GLU A 79 -59.94 21.86 24.49
N ALA A 80 -59.59 21.40 23.29
CA ALA A 80 -58.21 21.13 22.84
C ALA A 80 -57.33 22.40 22.95
N SER A 81 -57.91 23.56 22.63
CA SER A 81 -57.22 24.86 22.71
C SER A 81 -56.73 25.20 24.12
N LYS A 82 -57.45 24.75 25.17
CA LYS A 82 -57.06 24.98 26.60
C LYS A 82 -55.71 24.35 26.92
N TYR A 83 -55.35 23.27 26.19
CA TYR A 83 -54.09 22.51 26.30
C TYR A 83 -53.12 22.89 25.20
N GLY A 84 -53.41 23.86 24.34
CA GLY A 84 -52.56 24.25 23.20
C GLY A 84 -52.56 23.24 22.06
N LEU A 85 -53.53 22.33 22.02
CA LEU A 85 -53.69 21.32 20.98
C LEU A 85 -54.49 21.87 19.80
N GLN A 86 -54.08 21.50 18.57
CA GLN A 86 -54.79 21.80 17.32
C GLN A 86 -55.60 20.61 16.89
N VAL A 87 -56.82 20.83 16.36
CA VAL A 87 -57.70 19.75 15.93
C VAL A 87 -57.76 19.72 14.40
N TYR A 88 -57.47 18.54 13.82
CA TYR A 88 -57.53 18.26 12.40
C TYR A 88 -58.64 17.24 12.10
N ALA A 89 -59.19 17.30 10.89
CA ALA A 89 -60.18 16.32 10.45
C ALA A 89 -59.60 15.48 9.29
N ASP A 90 -59.78 14.17 9.36
CA ASP A 90 -59.48 13.24 8.25
C ASP A 90 -60.66 13.22 7.27
N VAL A 91 -60.39 13.56 6.00
CA VAL A 91 -61.45 13.82 5.00
C VAL A 91 -61.30 12.91 3.82
N GLU A 92 -62.32 12.08 3.59
CA GLU A 92 -62.53 11.36 2.33
C GLU A 92 -63.42 12.19 1.38
N LEU A 93 -62.91 12.42 0.17
CA LEU A 93 -63.62 13.26 -0.81
C LEU A 93 -64.77 12.48 -1.47
N SER A 94 -66.00 12.81 -1.18
CA SER A 94 -67.17 12.19 -1.84
C SER A 94 -67.38 12.70 -3.29
N GLU A 95 -67.97 11.87 -4.13
CA GLU A 95 -68.31 12.21 -5.57
C GLU A 95 -69.40 13.26 -5.69
N SER A 96 -70.15 13.48 -4.68
CA SER A 96 -71.30 14.32 -4.67
C SER A 96 -71.04 15.82 -4.63
N LEU A 97 -69.80 16.24 -4.28
CA LEU A 97 -69.45 17.65 -4.13
C LEU A 97 -68.47 18.13 -5.21
N SER A 98 -68.71 19.29 -5.79
CA SER A 98 -67.76 20.00 -6.64
C SER A 98 -66.63 20.66 -5.85
N ALA A 99 -65.56 21.15 -6.54
CA ALA A 99 -64.48 21.87 -5.88
C ALA A 99 -65.00 23.11 -5.07
N SER A 100 -66.05 23.80 -5.53
CA SER A 100 -66.64 24.90 -4.76
C SER A 100 -67.39 24.41 -3.52
N GLY A 101 -68.13 23.26 -3.63
CA GLY A 101 -68.80 22.66 -2.48
C GLY A 101 -67.78 22.20 -1.41
N TRP A 102 -66.65 21.64 -1.81
CA TRP A 102 -65.56 21.30 -0.88
C TRP A 102 -64.89 22.56 -0.27
N THR A 103 -64.75 23.64 -1.02
CA THR A 103 -64.28 24.92 -0.47
C THR A 103 -65.17 25.40 0.67
N ASP A 104 -66.51 25.38 0.46
CA ASP A 104 -67.47 25.77 1.49
C ASP A 104 -67.44 24.82 2.70
N PHE A 105 -67.24 23.52 2.48
CA PHE A 105 -67.09 22.51 3.53
C PHE A 105 -65.84 22.82 4.41
N PHE A 106 -64.69 23.07 3.84
CA PHE A 106 -63.48 23.41 4.56
C PHE A 106 -63.57 24.74 5.29
N ILE A 107 -64.21 25.76 4.71
CA ILE A 107 -64.45 27.05 5.33
C ILE A 107 -65.35 26.87 6.56
N ARG A 108 -66.42 26.07 6.51
CA ARG A 108 -67.24 25.75 7.65
C ARG A 108 -66.49 25.04 8.76
N GLY A 109 -65.65 24.06 8.43
CA GLY A 109 -64.76 23.36 9.37
C GLY A 109 -63.81 24.32 10.11
N VAL A 110 -63.21 25.23 9.36
CA VAL A 110 -62.31 26.26 9.95
C VAL A 110 -63.05 27.21 10.88
N ASN A 111 -64.27 27.65 10.48
CA ASN A 111 -65.12 28.49 11.29
C ASN A 111 -65.55 27.77 12.61
N ASN A 112 -65.65 26.43 12.58
CA ASN A 112 -65.90 25.59 13.78
C ASN A 112 -64.62 25.28 14.56
N GLY A 113 -63.49 25.94 14.29
CA GLY A 113 -62.27 25.88 15.08
C GLY A 113 -61.27 24.86 14.63
N LEU A 114 -61.48 24.10 13.54
CA LEU A 114 -60.52 23.16 13.04
C LEU A 114 -59.26 23.88 12.55
N ALA A 115 -58.11 23.34 12.87
CA ALA A 115 -56.80 23.87 12.48
C ALA A 115 -56.37 23.42 11.08
N GLY A 116 -56.96 22.33 10.57
CA GLY A 116 -56.65 21.84 9.25
C GLY A 116 -57.33 20.50 8.90
N PHE A 117 -56.92 19.95 7.77
CA PHE A 117 -57.57 18.78 7.17
C PHE A 117 -56.47 17.82 6.62
N LEU A 118 -56.68 16.52 6.83
CA LEU A 118 -55.97 15.46 6.16
C LEU A 118 -56.81 15.01 4.95
N ILE A 119 -56.26 15.08 3.76
CA ILE A 119 -56.94 14.72 2.50
C ILE A 119 -56.47 13.34 2.05
N ARG A 120 -57.41 12.39 1.89
CA ARG A 120 -57.10 11.04 1.48
C ARG A 120 -57.23 10.98 -0.04
N GLU A 121 -57.63 11.17 -0.93
CA GLU A 121 -57.69 11.02 -2.36
C GLU A 121 -57.36 12.33 -3.15
N PRO A 122 -56.11 12.79 -3.08
CA PRO A 122 -55.76 14.06 -3.69
C PRO A 122 -55.89 14.13 -5.20
N GLY A 123 -55.83 12.99 -5.87
CA GLY A 123 -55.94 12.92 -7.34
C GLY A 123 -57.29 13.28 -7.91
N ARG A 124 -58.26 13.53 -7.04
CA ARG A 124 -59.65 13.87 -7.47
C ARG A 124 -59.77 15.25 -8.11
N PHE A 125 -58.94 16.21 -7.72
CA PHE A 125 -58.95 17.55 -8.31
C PHE A 125 -57.58 17.82 -8.99
N ALA A 126 -57.65 18.62 -10.04
CA ALA A 126 -56.43 19.08 -10.71
C ALA A 126 -55.60 19.96 -9.73
N PRO A 127 -54.25 19.97 -9.84
CA PRO A 127 -53.39 20.77 -8.92
C PRO A 127 -53.76 22.25 -8.84
N ALA A 128 -54.23 22.84 -9.93
CA ALA A 128 -54.65 24.23 -9.99
C ALA A 128 -55.95 24.46 -9.19
N ASP A 129 -56.83 23.46 -9.11
CA ASP A 129 -58.06 23.53 -8.33
C ASP A 129 -57.75 23.45 -6.84
N TRP A 130 -56.84 22.55 -6.46
CA TRP A 130 -56.30 22.50 -5.08
C TRP A 130 -55.68 23.82 -4.66
N ALA A 131 -54.86 24.42 -5.50
CA ALA A 131 -54.23 25.70 -5.19
C ALA A 131 -55.25 26.81 -4.93
N ARG A 132 -56.34 26.85 -5.72
CA ARG A 132 -57.43 27.82 -5.57
C ARG A 132 -58.26 27.55 -4.32
N LEU A 133 -58.59 26.28 -4.07
CA LEU A 133 -59.35 25.86 -2.89
C LEU A 133 -58.59 26.20 -1.62
N VAL A 134 -57.34 25.78 -1.52
CA VAL A 134 -56.44 26.05 -0.37
C VAL A 134 -56.29 27.57 -0.14
N ALA A 135 -56.11 28.36 -1.20
CA ALA A 135 -56.00 29.82 -1.10
C ALA A 135 -57.29 30.45 -0.58
N SER A 136 -58.46 29.96 -1.04
CA SER A 136 -59.78 30.48 -0.59
C SER A 136 -60.02 30.21 0.90
N VAL A 137 -59.72 28.99 1.37
CA VAL A 137 -59.85 28.62 2.78
C VAL A 137 -58.89 29.43 3.65
N ARG A 138 -57.62 29.59 3.20
CA ARG A 138 -56.63 30.45 3.90
C ARG A 138 -56.98 31.94 3.85
N GLY A 139 -57.79 32.37 2.94
CA GLY A 139 -58.35 33.72 2.96
C GLY A 139 -59.26 33.99 4.17
N VAL A 140 -59.88 32.94 4.71
CA VAL A 140 -60.71 33.00 5.94
C VAL A 140 -59.82 32.87 7.17
N ARG A 141 -58.86 31.88 7.19
CA ARG A 141 -57.97 31.67 8.28
C ARG A 141 -56.57 31.28 7.75
N THR A 142 -55.60 32.17 7.89
CA THR A 142 -54.28 32.09 7.24
C THR A 142 -53.40 30.93 7.70
N ASP A 143 -53.61 30.42 8.91
CA ASP A 143 -52.82 29.33 9.53
C ASP A 143 -53.45 27.93 9.27
N THR A 144 -54.53 27.84 8.48
CA THR A 144 -55.16 26.56 8.12
C THR A 144 -54.20 25.65 7.36
N ARG A 145 -54.07 24.41 7.86
CA ARG A 145 -53.16 23.43 7.29
C ARG A 145 -53.88 22.35 6.47
N PHE A 146 -53.32 22.03 5.34
CA PHE A 146 -53.75 20.92 4.49
C PHE A 146 -52.70 19.85 4.43
N LEU A 147 -52.98 18.68 5.01
CA LEU A 147 -52.14 17.50 5.02
C LEU A 147 -52.58 16.55 3.92
N LEU A 148 -51.64 15.87 3.29
CA LEU A 148 -51.86 15.02 2.16
C LEU A 148 -51.52 13.58 2.50
N TRP A 149 -52.50 12.67 2.53
CA TRP A 149 -52.24 11.25 2.68
C TRP A 149 -51.62 10.70 1.39
N THR A 150 -50.34 10.36 1.44
CA THR A 150 -49.54 10.01 0.25
C THR A 150 -49.22 8.52 0.10
N PRO A 151 -49.35 7.65 1.11
CA PRO A 151 -49.18 6.22 0.91
C PRO A 151 -50.07 5.69 -0.21
N GLY A 152 -49.47 4.94 -1.17
CA GLY A 152 -50.14 4.45 -2.37
C GLY A 152 -50.19 5.40 -3.56
N SER A 153 -49.75 6.67 -3.41
CA SER A 153 -49.70 7.62 -4.53
C SER A 153 -48.51 7.34 -5.45
N THR A 154 -48.69 7.47 -6.75
CA THR A 154 -47.62 7.30 -7.73
C THR A 154 -46.65 8.51 -7.71
N PRO A 155 -45.39 8.35 -8.10
CA PRO A 155 -44.43 9.48 -8.20
C PRO A 155 -44.92 10.61 -9.12
N ALA A 156 -45.68 10.29 -10.20
CA ALA A 156 -46.23 11.28 -11.11
C ALA A 156 -47.29 12.14 -10.41
N GLN A 157 -48.25 11.51 -9.70
CA GLN A 157 -49.27 12.20 -8.92
C GLN A 157 -48.69 13.15 -7.88
N LEU A 158 -47.62 12.71 -7.17
CA LEU A 158 -46.96 13.53 -6.18
C LEU A 158 -46.28 14.76 -6.81
N MET A 159 -45.63 14.57 -7.96
CA MET A 159 -44.95 15.70 -8.66
C MET A 159 -45.95 16.75 -9.15
N GLU A 160 -47.14 16.32 -9.61
CA GLU A 160 -48.21 17.23 -10.06
C GLU A 160 -48.75 18.09 -8.89
N LEU A 161 -48.82 17.54 -7.69
CA LEU A 161 -49.30 18.25 -6.50
C LEU A 161 -48.30 19.23 -5.87
N ARG A 162 -47.11 19.27 -6.41
CA ARG A 162 -46.09 20.20 -5.96
C ARG A 162 -46.52 21.65 -6.20
N GLY A 163 -46.56 22.42 -5.13
CA GLY A 163 -46.98 23.83 -5.18
C GLY A 163 -48.52 24.03 -5.11
N ALA A 164 -49.33 22.98 -4.98
CA ALA A 164 -50.76 23.04 -4.80
C ALA A 164 -51.21 23.58 -3.41
N GLY A 165 -50.24 23.83 -2.49
CA GLY A 165 -50.50 24.47 -1.25
C GLY A 165 -50.62 23.55 -0.02
N PHE A 166 -50.24 22.28 -0.16
CA PHE A 166 -50.21 21.33 0.93
C PHE A 166 -49.02 21.63 1.89
N ASP A 167 -49.22 21.39 3.21
CA ASP A 167 -48.28 21.67 4.26
C ASP A 167 -47.55 20.41 4.76
N GLY A 168 -48.16 19.24 4.62
CA GLY A 168 -47.61 17.96 5.03
C GLY A 168 -47.95 16.81 4.12
N THR A 169 -47.05 15.83 4.04
CA THR A 169 -47.15 14.55 3.34
C THR A 169 -46.86 13.41 4.31
N PHE A 170 -47.30 12.20 3.99
CA PHE A 170 -47.10 11.04 4.88
C PHE A 170 -46.21 9.98 4.24
N LEU A 171 -45.17 9.56 4.99
CA LEU A 171 -44.23 8.51 4.56
C LEU A 171 -44.81 7.12 4.80
N SER A 172 -44.58 6.19 3.88
CA SER A 172 -45.12 4.81 3.95
C SER A 172 -44.33 3.91 4.95
N LEU A 173 -43.90 4.44 6.09
CA LEU A 173 -43.18 3.67 7.12
C LEU A 173 -43.94 2.42 7.59
N PRO A 174 -45.26 2.39 7.79
CA PRO A 174 -45.99 1.18 8.17
C PRO A 174 -45.75 -0.02 7.27
N TRP A 175 -45.49 0.19 5.99
CA TRP A 175 -45.25 -0.85 4.98
C TRP A 175 -43.76 -1.10 4.71
N TRP A 176 -42.87 -0.45 5.43
CA TRP A 176 -41.44 -0.62 5.25
C TRP A 176 -40.95 -1.88 5.99
N ASP A 177 -40.11 -2.67 5.29
CA ASP A 177 -39.53 -3.90 5.79
C ASP A 177 -38.31 -3.71 6.74
N GLU A 178 -38.05 -2.48 7.15
CA GLU A 178 -36.92 -2.06 7.98
C GLU A 178 -35.54 -2.35 7.35
N ARG A 179 -35.49 -2.67 6.05
CA ARG A 179 -34.24 -3.02 5.32
C ARG A 179 -34.07 -2.26 4.01
N SER A 180 -35.13 -2.19 3.24
CA SER A 180 -35.07 -1.68 1.87
C SER A 180 -34.80 -0.19 1.78
N PRO A 181 -33.93 0.28 0.87
CA PRO A 181 -33.58 1.70 0.76
C PRO A 181 -34.69 2.58 0.16
N TRP A 182 -35.78 2.00 -0.39
CA TRP A 182 -36.86 2.73 -1.04
C TRP A 182 -37.51 3.80 -0.12
N LEU A 183 -37.40 3.62 1.19
CA LEU A 183 -37.96 4.60 2.16
C LEU A 183 -37.26 5.97 2.00
N ALA A 184 -35.98 5.98 1.74
CA ALA A 184 -35.20 7.22 1.50
C ALA A 184 -35.58 7.87 0.15
N ASP A 185 -35.83 7.06 -0.88
CA ASP A 185 -36.26 7.55 -2.19
C ASP A 185 -37.68 8.13 -2.13
N GLU A 186 -38.58 7.50 -1.38
CA GLU A 186 -39.93 8.01 -1.12
C GLU A 186 -39.85 9.32 -0.35
N TYR A 187 -39.08 9.35 0.75
CA TYR A 187 -38.87 10.55 1.52
C TYR A 187 -38.44 11.75 0.65
N ALA A 188 -37.47 11.54 -0.26
CA ALA A 188 -36.98 12.61 -1.12
C ALA A 188 -38.07 13.15 -2.07
N ARG A 189 -38.97 12.27 -2.54
CA ARG A 189 -40.12 12.69 -3.37
C ARG A 189 -41.17 13.46 -2.58
N LEU A 190 -41.46 13.03 -1.35
CA LEU A 190 -42.43 13.66 -0.46
C LEU A 190 -41.93 15.02 0.06
N ASP A 191 -40.68 15.13 0.47
CA ASP A 191 -40.07 16.38 0.97
C ASP A 191 -40.04 17.47 -0.14
N ALA A 192 -40.03 17.07 -1.41
CA ALA A 192 -40.14 17.98 -2.54
C ALA A 192 -41.57 18.58 -2.69
N VAL A 193 -42.61 17.97 -2.13
CA VAL A 193 -44.00 18.43 -2.16
C VAL A 193 -44.32 19.25 -0.92
N ALA A 194 -44.11 18.67 0.29
CA ALA A 194 -44.41 19.29 1.57
C ALA A 194 -43.59 18.63 2.70
N SER A 195 -43.76 19.14 3.93
CA SER A 195 -43.11 18.59 5.13
C SER A 195 -43.55 17.15 5.40
N VAL A 196 -42.60 16.24 5.63
CA VAL A 196 -42.91 14.81 5.78
C VAL A 196 -43.30 14.48 7.23
N ILE A 197 -44.49 13.95 7.40
CA ILE A 197 -45.03 13.38 8.65
C ILE A 197 -44.99 11.86 8.50
N VAL A 198 -44.64 11.15 9.58
CA VAL A 198 -44.50 9.71 9.52
C VAL A 198 -45.55 9.02 10.40
N PRO A 199 -46.46 8.24 9.80
CA PRO A 199 -47.41 7.47 10.58
C PRO A 199 -46.72 6.27 11.23
N VAL A 200 -47.12 5.93 12.43
CA VAL A 200 -46.67 4.77 13.19
C VAL A 200 -47.81 3.78 13.27
N ASP A 201 -47.57 2.53 12.95
CA ASP A 201 -48.57 1.47 13.01
C ASP A 201 -48.06 0.29 13.84
N ALA A 202 -48.96 -0.44 14.46
CA ALA A 202 -48.66 -1.62 15.28
C ALA A 202 -48.73 -2.93 14.50
N ASN A 203 -48.88 -2.88 13.17
CA ASN A 203 -48.95 -4.08 12.34
C ASN A 203 -47.56 -4.60 11.99
N ASP A 204 -47.27 -5.84 12.34
CA ASP A 204 -46.10 -6.58 11.85
C ASP A 204 -46.55 -7.63 10.83
N ALA A 205 -46.04 -7.52 9.58
CA ALA A 205 -46.36 -8.44 8.47
C ALA A 205 -47.88 -8.61 8.18
N GLY A 206 -48.69 -7.60 8.53
CA GLY A 206 -50.13 -7.63 8.28
C GLY A 206 -50.96 -8.16 9.43
N GLU A 207 -50.38 -8.59 10.52
CA GLU A 207 -51.06 -8.97 11.75
C GLU A 207 -50.86 -7.89 12.82
N MET A 208 -51.95 -7.54 13.51
CA MET A 208 -51.88 -6.58 14.63
C MET A 208 -51.19 -7.23 15.83
N LEU A 209 -50.11 -6.63 16.29
CA LEU A 209 -49.38 -7.13 17.45
C LEU A 209 -50.20 -6.89 18.76
N ASP A 210 -50.21 -7.91 19.62
CA ASP A 210 -50.82 -7.75 20.94
C ASP A 210 -49.99 -6.79 21.80
N ALA A 211 -50.58 -5.65 22.19
CA ALA A 211 -49.95 -4.60 23.00
C ALA A 211 -49.45 -5.06 24.38
N ASN A 212 -49.80 -6.25 24.82
CA ASN A 212 -49.37 -6.84 26.08
C ASN A 212 -48.13 -7.73 25.98
N LEU A 213 -47.68 -8.07 24.77
CA LEU A 213 -46.47 -8.91 24.57
C LEU A 213 -45.17 -8.11 24.72
N PRO A 214 -44.08 -8.71 25.23
CA PRO A 214 -42.78 -8.06 25.36
C PRO A 214 -42.19 -7.57 24.02
N ASP A 215 -42.44 -8.29 22.94
CA ASP A 215 -41.97 -7.94 21.61
C ASP A 215 -42.60 -6.66 21.04
N PHE A 216 -43.82 -6.32 21.53
CA PHE A 216 -44.52 -5.10 21.17
C PHE A 216 -43.71 -3.84 21.55
N GLU A 217 -43.12 -3.83 22.74
CA GLU A 217 -42.35 -2.69 23.23
C GLU A 217 -41.14 -2.38 22.34
N GLN A 218 -40.36 -3.43 22.01
CA GLN A 218 -39.18 -3.27 21.14
C GLN A 218 -39.58 -2.88 19.72
N TYR A 219 -40.61 -3.52 19.16
CA TYR A 219 -41.09 -3.22 17.82
C TYR A 219 -41.60 -1.75 17.75
N MET A 220 -42.47 -1.36 18.64
CA MET A 220 -43.03 0.01 18.64
C MET A 220 -41.96 1.07 18.92
N GLY A 221 -41.01 0.80 19.83
CA GLY A 221 -39.89 1.68 20.11
C GLY A 221 -39.06 1.95 18.85
N ARG A 222 -38.72 0.89 18.09
CA ARG A 222 -38.04 1.05 16.80
C ARG A 222 -38.85 1.93 15.84
N ARG A 223 -40.13 1.62 15.66
CA ARG A 223 -41.02 2.35 14.75
C ARG A 223 -41.16 3.81 15.14
N LEU A 224 -41.41 4.11 16.43
CA LEU A 224 -41.51 5.46 16.94
C LEU A 224 -40.25 6.30 16.70
N TRP A 225 -39.09 5.78 17.06
CA TRP A 225 -37.86 6.51 16.87
C TRP A 225 -37.43 6.62 15.40
N THR A 226 -37.69 5.59 14.60
CA THR A 226 -37.47 5.66 13.15
C THR A 226 -38.38 6.73 12.55
N ALA A 227 -39.65 6.77 12.92
CA ALA A 227 -40.57 7.78 12.45
C ALA A 227 -40.10 9.20 12.83
N ALA A 228 -39.67 9.39 14.08
CA ALA A 228 -39.20 10.68 14.58
C ALA A 228 -37.91 11.16 13.86
N ILE A 229 -36.99 10.26 13.58
CA ILE A 229 -35.74 10.57 12.87
C ILE A 229 -36.02 10.81 11.37
N ALA A 230 -36.82 9.96 10.74
CA ALA A 230 -37.12 10.05 9.33
C ALA A 230 -37.97 11.27 8.96
N GLY A 231 -38.93 11.65 9.80
CA GLY A 231 -39.88 12.74 9.52
C GLY A 231 -39.57 14.09 10.16
N ASN A 232 -40.39 15.06 9.80
CA ASN A 232 -40.55 16.34 10.50
C ASN A 232 -41.76 16.32 11.42
N GLY A 233 -42.35 15.16 11.63
CA GLY A 233 -43.51 14.95 12.51
C GLY A 233 -43.91 13.48 12.55
N VAL A 234 -44.71 13.12 13.51
CA VAL A 234 -45.24 11.76 13.67
C VAL A 234 -46.77 11.80 13.79
N LEU A 235 -47.39 10.73 13.33
CA LEU A 235 -48.83 10.46 13.56
C LEU A 235 -48.91 9.13 14.32
N VAL A 236 -49.39 9.18 15.58
CA VAL A 236 -49.43 8.05 16.50
C VAL A 236 -50.87 7.65 16.77
N PRO A 237 -51.28 6.39 16.67
CA PRO A 237 -52.64 5.93 17.01
C PRO A 237 -52.91 6.04 18.51
N GLN A 238 -54.18 6.34 18.90
CA GLN A 238 -54.58 6.56 20.29
C GLN A 238 -54.32 5.34 21.20
N PHE A 239 -54.53 4.11 20.71
CA PHE A 239 -54.35 2.89 21.51
C PHE A 239 -52.94 2.71 22.04
N VAL A 240 -51.92 3.31 21.38
CA VAL A 240 -50.54 3.23 21.80
C VAL A 240 -50.29 3.93 23.12
N LEU A 241 -51.09 4.94 23.47
CA LEU A 241 -50.99 5.67 24.77
C LEU A 241 -51.30 4.76 25.96
N HIS A 242 -52.17 3.75 25.78
CA HIS A 242 -52.55 2.80 26.83
C HIS A 242 -51.73 1.52 26.80
N SER A 243 -50.65 1.51 26.04
CA SER A 243 -49.72 0.37 25.90
C SER A 243 -48.44 0.56 26.76
N ARG A 244 -47.60 -0.47 26.75
CA ARG A 244 -46.29 -0.45 27.45
C ARG A 244 -45.28 0.59 26.93
N VAL A 245 -45.51 1.15 25.72
CA VAL A 245 -44.67 2.15 25.08
C VAL A 245 -45.14 3.59 25.29
N SER A 246 -46.09 3.83 26.19
CA SER A 246 -46.59 5.17 26.51
C SER A 246 -45.47 6.17 26.88
N ASP A 247 -44.55 5.76 27.73
CA ASP A 247 -43.40 6.61 28.10
C ASP A 247 -42.49 6.88 26.92
N GLU A 248 -42.33 5.94 25.99
CA GLU A 248 -41.52 6.10 24.77
C GLU A 248 -42.17 7.10 23.80
N VAL A 249 -43.50 7.07 23.66
CA VAL A 249 -44.27 8.10 22.91
C VAL A 249 -43.99 9.48 23.45
N LYS A 250 -44.07 9.62 24.77
CA LYS A 250 -43.77 10.89 25.46
C LYS A 250 -42.34 11.34 25.19
N ALA A 251 -41.36 10.43 25.30
CA ALA A 251 -39.95 10.71 25.04
C ALA A 251 -39.73 11.20 23.60
N VAL A 252 -40.29 10.49 22.60
CA VAL A 252 -40.25 10.86 21.20
C VAL A 252 -40.85 12.24 20.95
N ASN A 253 -42.04 12.52 21.48
CA ASN A 253 -42.71 13.80 21.29
C ASN A 253 -41.95 14.95 21.97
N GLN A 254 -41.36 14.73 23.14
CA GLN A 254 -40.52 15.71 23.80
C GLN A 254 -39.22 15.98 23.01
N TRP A 255 -38.64 14.93 22.40
CA TRP A 255 -37.47 15.09 21.55
C TRP A 255 -37.82 15.90 20.28
N LEU A 256 -38.95 15.58 19.62
CA LEU A 256 -39.42 16.32 18.44
C LEU A 256 -39.77 17.78 18.80
N ALA A 257 -40.32 18.04 19.99
CA ALA A 257 -40.64 19.41 20.44
C ALA A 257 -39.42 20.33 20.54
N ARG A 258 -38.24 19.75 20.77
CA ARG A 258 -36.95 20.47 20.83
C ARG A 258 -36.25 20.58 19.49
N ARG A 259 -36.70 19.82 18.51
CA ARG A 259 -36.10 19.72 17.16
C ARG A 259 -36.75 20.74 16.23
N ARG A 260 -35.97 21.45 15.47
CA ARG A 260 -36.45 22.25 14.34
C ARG A 260 -36.64 21.37 13.10
N SER A 261 -37.57 21.75 12.23
CA SER A 261 -37.72 21.08 10.93
C SER A 261 -36.43 21.07 10.17
N ILE A 262 -36.05 19.88 9.68
CA ILE A 262 -34.75 19.63 9.01
C ILE A 262 -35.04 19.39 7.53
N LYS A 263 -34.28 20.10 6.67
CA LYS A 263 -34.30 19.91 5.19
C LYS A 263 -33.09 19.08 4.69
N GLN A 264 -32.73 18.04 5.42
CA GLN A 264 -31.67 17.14 5.00
C GLN A 264 -32.25 15.82 4.47
N PRO A 265 -31.60 15.17 3.51
CA PRO A 265 -32.06 13.90 2.99
C PRO A 265 -32.09 12.83 4.07
N LEU A 266 -33.07 11.94 3.97
CA LEU A 266 -33.09 10.70 4.72
C LEU A 266 -32.08 9.72 4.11
N VAL A 267 -31.29 9.08 4.95
CA VAL A 267 -30.32 8.05 4.55
C VAL A 267 -30.71 6.74 5.20
N VAL A 268 -30.82 5.70 4.39
CA VAL A 268 -31.06 4.32 4.83
C VAL A 268 -29.90 3.46 4.32
N LEU A 269 -29.16 2.85 5.23
CA LEU A 269 -28.02 1.98 4.92
C LEU A 269 -28.29 0.58 5.47
N ASN A 270 -28.30 -0.40 4.61
CA ASN A 270 -28.45 -1.82 4.97
C ASN A 270 -27.22 -2.64 4.60
N GLY A 271 -27.10 -3.83 5.17
CA GLY A 271 -26.02 -4.76 4.86
C GLY A 271 -24.63 -4.36 5.41
N LEU A 272 -24.48 -3.23 6.06
CA LEU A 272 -23.20 -2.79 6.67
C LEU A 272 -22.91 -3.52 7.99
N LEU A 273 -23.96 -3.91 8.70
CA LEU A 273 -23.91 -4.46 10.06
C LEU A 273 -24.58 -5.86 10.10
N GLY A 274 -24.36 -6.67 9.07
CA GLY A 274 -25.07 -7.95 8.93
C GLY A 274 -26.57 -7.71 8.76
N PRO A 275 -27.45 -8.17 9.71
CA PRO A 275 -28.88 -7.93 9.62
C PRO A 275 -29.31 -6.52 9.99
N GLY A 276 -28.39 -5.67 10.47
CA GLY A 276 -28.68 -4.32 10.95
C GLY A 276 -28.89 -3.31 9.81
N THR A 277 -29.79 -2.36 10.05
CA THR A 277 -30.09 -1.23 9.18
C THR A 277 -29.88 0.08 9.91
N VAL A 278 -29.24 1.04 9.26
CA VAL A 278 -29.01 2.39 9.78
C VAL A 278 -29.96 3.36 9.09
N VAL A 279 -30.73 4.11 9.88
CA VAL A 279 -31.55 5.24 9.42
C VAL A 279 -30.95 6.52 10.02
N PHE A 280 -30.64 7.49 9.18
CA PHE A 280 -29.98 8.71 9.60
C PHE A 280 -30.55 9.94 8.89
N ARG A 281 -30.74 11.03 9.64
CA ARG A 281 -31.16 12.32 9.09
C ARG A 281 -30.80 13.47 10.03
N GLY A 282 -30.17 14.48 9.51
CA GLY A 282 -29.99 15.75 10.19
C GLY A 282 -29.12 15.74 11.45
N GLY A 283 -28.23 14.80 11.59
CA GLY A 283 -27.36 14.65 12.76
C GLY A 283 -27.84 13.62 13.77
N ASP A 284 -29.03 13.03 13.57
CA ASP A 284 -29.57 11.98 14.43
C ASP A 284 -29.75 10.69 13.64
N GLY A 285 -29.45 9.55 14.25
CA GLY A 285 -29.59 8.25 13.63
C GLY A 285 -30.07 7.17 14.57
N ILE A 286 -30.54 6.08 13.97
CA ILE A 286 -30.95 4.87 14.66
C ILE A 286 -30.36 3.67 13.90
N VAL A 287 -29.82 2.73 14.60
CA VAL A 287 -29.49 1.41 14.10
C VAL A 287 -30.59 0.45 14.54
N LEU A 288 -31.15 -0.28 13.60
CA LEU A 288 -32.23 -1.25 13.79
C LEU A 288 -31.68 -2.65 13.55
N ASN A 289 -32.07 -3.64 14.34
CA ASN A 289 -31.89 -5.05 14.01
C ASN A 289 -33.27 -5.68 13.77
N PRO A 290 -33.78 -5.71 12.53
CA PRO A 290 -35.08 -6.27 12.22
C PRO A 290 -35.06 -7.81 12.15
N ASP A 291 -33.95 -8.47 12.36
CA ASP A 291 -33.83 -9.92 12.37
C ASP A 291 -34.41 -10.47 13.68
N ARG A 292 -35.12 -11.59 13.61
CA ARG A 292 -35.75 -12.22 14.77
C ARG A 292 -34.81 -13.21 15.49
N LEU A 293 -33.73 -13.61 14.85
CA LEU A 293 -32.88 -14.72 15.32
C LEU A 293 -31.39 -14.34 15.45
N ARG A 294 -30.91 -13.38 14.67
CA ARG A 294 -29.49 -13.06 14.58
C ARG A 294 -29.16 -11.69 15.17
N GLU A 295 -28.05 -11.62 15.88
CA GLU A 295 -27.48 -10.34 16.34
C GLU A 295 -26.87 -9.56 15.17
N ALA A 296 -26.94 -8.26 15.27
CA ALA A 296 -26.25 -7.31 14.39
C ALA A 296 -25.00 -6.77 15.09
N THR A 297 -23.83 -6.96 14.47
CA THR A 297 -22.57 -6.40 14.99
C THR A 297 -22.51 -4.90 14.64
N LEU A 298 -22.18 -4.06 15.61
CA LEU A 298 -22.07 -2.62 15.42
C LEU A 298 -20.61 -2.20 15.19
N ASP A 299 -20.26 -1.91 13.93
CA ASP A 299 -19.01 -1.21 13.60
C ASP A 299 -19.28 0.30 13.39
N TRP A 300 -19.13 1.07 14.43
CA TRP A 300 -19.36 2.50 14.40
C TRP A 300 -18.45 3.26 13.43
N ARG A 301 -17.24 2.77 13.15
CA ARG A 301 -16.33 3.35 12.16
C ARG A 301 -16.88 3.17 10.75
N LEU A 302 -17.44 2.00 10.48
CA LEU A 302 -18.07 1.71 9.20
C LEU A 302 -19.34 2.55 9.02
N VAL A 303 -20.18 2.66 10.04
CA VAL A 303 -21.37 3.54 10.02
C VAL A 303 -20.94 4.98 9.73
N GLN A 304 -19.98 5.51 10.47
CA GLN A 304 -19.48 6.88 10.30
C GLN A 304 -18.93 7.13 8.89
N SER A 305 -18.22 6.18 8.31
CA SER A 305 -17.64 6.32 6.97
C SER A 305 -18.68 6.44 5.84
N ARG A 306 -19.93 6.07 6.11
CA ARG A 306 -21.04 6.07 5.14
C ARG A 306 -22.05 7.18 5.37
N LEU A 307 -21.93 7.93 6.47
CA LEU A 307 -22.81 9.07 6.71
C LEU A 307 -22.40 10.26 5.81
N PRO A 308 -23.36 10.98 5.23
CA PRO A 308 -23.08 12.12 4.36
C PRO A 308 -22.78 13.38 5.21
N THR A 309 -21.72 13.32 6.01
CA THR A 309 -21.35 14.40 6.92
C THR A 309 -19.88 14.71 6.84
N ASP A 310 -19.54 15.94 6.47
CA ASP A 310 -18.17 16.43 6.52
C ASP A 310 -17.76 16.78 7.95
N SER A 311 -16.59 16.32 8.38
CA SER A 311 -16.01 16.66 9.69
C SER A 311 -16.97 16.42 10.89
N ALA A 312 -17.50 15.21 10.99
CA ALA A 312 -18.39 14.85 12.10
C ALA A 312 -17.96 13.54 12.77
N VAL A 313 -18.27 13.40 14.02
CA VAL A 313 -18.01 12.20 14.84
C VAL A 313 -19.32 11.71 15.44
N ILE A 314 -19.55 10.41 15.41
CA ILE A 314 -20.67 9.81 16.16
C ILE A 314 -20.40 10.04 17.63
N ASP A 315 -21.35 10.73 18.29
CA ASP A 315 -21.34 10.93 19.74
C ASP A 315 -21.85 9.65 20.42
N GLN A 316 -20.94 8.86 20.96
CA GLN A 316 -21.25 7.59 21.64
C GLN A 316 -21.97 7.80 22.99
N ALA A 317 -22.13 9.02 23.46
CA ALA A 317 -22.80 9.31 24.72
C ALA A 317 -24.29 8.94 24.73
N VAL A 318 -24.89 8.62 23.59
CA VAL A 318 -26.29 8.18 23.44
C VAL A 318 -26.42 6.66 23.38
N SER A 319 -25.33 5.94 23.15
CA SER A 319 -25.27 4.48 23.11
C SER A 319 -24.17 4.00 24.05
N ASP A 320 -24.49 3.54 25.21
CA ASP A 320 -23.57 2.90 26.16
C ASP A 320 -22.84 1.73 25.47
N ASN A 321 -21.61 1.92 24.98
CA ASN A 321 -20.68 0.90 24.48
C ASN A 321 -21.32 -0.38 23.90
N VAL A 322 -22.31 -0.23 23.00
CA VAL A 322 -22.99 -1.36 22.40
C VAL A 322 -22.20 -1.80 21.18
N ASP A 323 -21.53 -2.94 21.26
CA ASP A 323 -20.79 -3.55 20.16
C ASP A 323 -21.67 -4.49 19.30
N SER A 324 -22.87 -4.84 19.79
CA SER A 324 -23.87 -5.62 19.06
C SER A 324 -25.29 -5.27 19.45
N LEU A 325 -26.24 -5.49 18.56
CA LEU A 325 -27.66 -5.39 18.81
C LEU A 325 -28.31 -6.79 18.80
N LEU A 326 -28.99 -7.09 19.87
CA LEU A 326 -29.83 -8.30 19.96
C LEU A 326 -30.91 -8.31 18.86
N PRO A 327 -31.46 -9.48 18.52
CA PRO A 327 -32.61 -9.56 17.63
C PRO A 327 -33.72 -8.61 18.05
N GLN A 328 -34.35 -7.93 17.09
CA GLN A 328 -35.43 -6.97 17.29
C GLN A 328 -35.07 -5.69 18.07
N ALA A 329 -33.84 -5.52 18.56
CA ALA A 329 -33.39 -4.33 19.27
C ALA A 329 -33.04 -3.15 18.36
N TYR A 330 -32.91 -1.96 18.98
CA TYR A 330 -32.45 -0.76 18.31
C TYR A 330 -31.49 0.05 19.20
N CYS A 331 -30.69 0.91 18.55
CA CYS A 331 -29.80 1.83 19.25
C CYS A 331 -29.83 3.19 18.54
N ARG A 332 -29.98 4.26 19.30
CA ARG A 332 -29.94 5.63 18.77
C ARG A 332 -28.54 6.23 18.91
N PHE A 333 -28.17 7.05 17.96
CA PHE A 333 -26.93 7.80 17.99
C PHE A 333 -27.13 9.23 17.48
N SER A 334 -26.25 10.12 17.87
CA SER A 334 -26.18 11.46 17.29
C SER A 334 -24.80 11.71 16.69
N VAL A 335 -24.73 12.64 15.75
CA VAL A 335 -23.49 13.04 15.08
C VAL A 335 -23.15 14.46 15.48
N LYS A 336 -21.98 14.63 16.07
CA LYS A 336 -21.44 15.92 16.46
C LYS A 336 -20.55 16.47 15.33
N ALA A 337 -20.90 17.63 14.82
CA ALA A 337 -20.06 18.34 13.87
C ALA A 337 -18.76 18.79 14.55
N LEU A 338 -17.63 18.50 13.92
CA LEU A 338 -16.32 18.98 14.35
C LEU A 338 -15.99 20.28 13.61
N PRO A 339 -15.32 21.24 14.24
CA PRO A 339 -14.86 22.43 13.57
C PRO A 339 -13.79 22.08 12.54
N PHE A 340 -13.79 22.76 11.39
CA PHE A 340 -12.71 22.63 10.43
C PHE A 340 -11.37 22.98 11.06
N ILE A 341 -10.31 22.21 10.68
CA ILE A 341 -8.95 22.51 11.11
C ILE A 341 -8.51 23.80 10.45
N LYS A 342 -8.19 24.80 11.25
CA LYS A 342 -7.66 26.07 10.79
C LYS A 342 -6.22 26.19 11.25
N LEU A 343 -5.34 26.58 10.33
CA LEU A 343 -3.98 26.89 10.71
C LEU A 343 -3.94 28.07 11.69
N LYS A 344 -2.99 28.01 12.62
CA LYS A 344 -2.75 29.10 13.56
C LYS A 344 -2.46 30.39 12.80
N ALA A 345 -3.07 31.49 13.21
CA ALA A 345 -2.82 32.80 12.59
C ALA A 345 -1.35 33.16 12.73
N ILE A 346 -0.71 33.48 11.61
CA ILE A 346 0.68 33.97 11.56
C ILE A 346 0.70 35.49 11.48
N SER A 347 1.77 36.12 11.99
CA SER A 347 1.96 37.57 11.97
C SER A 347 1.99 38.12 10.55
N THR A 348 1.66 39.40 10.39
CA THR A 348 1.75 40.09 9.08
C THR A 348 3.18 40.09 8.51
N ALA A 349 4.19 40.23 9.38
CA ALA A 349 5.59 40.17 8.98
C ALA A 349 5.97 38.77 8.45
N GLU A 350 5.52 37.73 9.10
CA GLU A 350 5.74 36.35 8.68
C GLU A 350 5.00 36.01 7.39
N LYS A 351 3.73 36.48 7.23
CA LYS A 351 2.99 36.37 5.97
C LYS A 351 3.74 37.02 4.81
N ARG A 352 4.31 38.21 5.04
CA ARG A 352 5.11 38.92 4.02
C ARG A 352 6.39 38.16 3.67
N ARG A 353 7.07 37.60 4.68
CA ARG A 353 8.29 36.79 4.45
C ARG A 353 7.99 35.52 3.66
N LEU A 354 6.92 34.82 4.02
CA LEU A 354 6.48 33.61 3.29
C LEU A 354 6.04 33.96 1.86
N GLY A 355 5.32 35.07 1.68
CA GLY A 355 4.91 35.54 0.35
C GLY A 355 6.11 35.86 -0.55
N LEU A 356 7.14 36.53 -0.02
CA LEU A 356 8.39 36.78 -0.77
C LEU A 356 9.13 35.47 -1.10
N GLY A 357 9.11 34.49 -0.19
CA GLY A 357 9.69 33.17 -0.44
C GLY A 357 8.98 32.44 -1.60
N VAL A 358 7.66 32.49 -1.64
CA VAL A 358 6.88 31.89 -2.74
C VAL A 358 7.13 32.63 -4.07
N MET A 359 7.21 33.95 -4.07
CA MET A 359 7.51 34.75 -5.29
C MET A 359 8.89 34.41 -5.88
N ASN A 360 9.83 33.98 -5.06
CA ASN A 360 11.18 33.57 -5.47
C ASN A 360 11.31 32.03 -5.65
N ALA A 361 10.22 31.29 -5.52
CA ALA A 361 10.25 29.85 -5.75
C ALA A 361 10.55 29.54 -7.23
N ALA A 362 11.20 28.41 -7.46
CA ALA A 362 11.49 27.95 -8.79
C ALA A 362 10.20 27.73 -9.59
N ARG A 363 10.14 28.21 -10.82
CA ARG A 363 9.02 27.98 -11.74
C ARG A 363 9.08 26.60 -12.38
N ILE A 364 10.28 26.03 -12.53
CA ILE A 364 10.49 24.71 -13.11
C ILE A 364 10.43 23.67 -12.00
N ALA A 365 9.54 22.72 -12.12
CA ALA A 365 9.47 21.56 -11.25
C ALA A 365 10.38 20.45 -11.79
N ILE A 366 11.15 19.83 -10.89
CA ILE A 366 11.95 18.64 -11.15
C ILE A 366 11.53 17.59 -10.13
N GLU A 367 10.81 16.57 -10.57
CA GLU A 367 10.15 15.58 -9.73
C GLU A 367 10.45 14.17 -10.19
N ALA A 368 10.12 13.18 -9.34
CA ALA A 368 10.25 11.75 -9.65
C ALA A 368 11.66 11.36 -10.18
N VAL A 369 12.71 11.97 -9.65
CA VAL A 369 14.10 11.66 -10.03
C VAL A 369 14.41 10.19 -9.77
N ARG A 370 14.92 9.49 -10.78
CA ARG A 370 15.33 8.08 -10.69
C ARG A 370 16.68 7.86 -11.39
N PRO A 371 17.47 6.88 -10.94
CA PRO A 371 17.26 6.04 -9.76
C PRO A 371 17.56 6.80 -8.46
N GLN A 372 16.90 6.41 -7.38
CA GLN A 372 17.16 6.96 -6.04
C GLN A 372 16.72 5.97 -4.95
N VAL A 373 17.27 6.10 -3.75
CA VAL A 373 16.92 5.27 -2.59
C VAL A 373 16.58 6.19 -1.42
N GLU A 374 15.32 6.11 -0.94
CA GLU A 374 14.80 6.92 0.17
C GLU A 374 15.11 8.43 -0.02
N ASP A 375 14.67 8.98 -1.13
CA ASP A 375 14.88 10.40 -1.50
C ASP A 375 16.36 10.86 -1.44
N GLY A 376 17.29 9.97 -1.82
CA GLY A 376 18.72 10.22 -1.78
C GLY A 376 19.38 10.01 -0.42
N ARG A 377 18.66 9.46 0.58
CA ARG A 377 19.24 9.13 1.89
C ARG A 377 20.32 8.05 1.80
N PHE A 378 20.17 7.10 0.88
CA PHE A 378 21.11 6.04 0.62
C PHE A 378 21.57 6.05 -0.83
N ALA A 379 22.77 5.50 -1.05
CA ALA A 379 23.34 5.42 -2.39
C ALA A 379 22.63 4.37 -3.27
N VAL A 380 22.40 4.75 -4.51
CA VAL A 380 22.08 3.80 -5.59
C VAL A 380 23.31 2.99 -5.90
N LYS A 381 23.18 1.68 -6.00
CA LYS A 381 24.28 0.78 -6.36
C LYS A 381 24.34 0.53 -7.86
N THR A 382 25.48 0.70 -8.43
CA THR A 382 25.78 0.33 -9.81
C THR A 382 27.15 -0.37 -9.90
N VAL A 383 27.52 -0.78 -11.07
CA VAL A 383 28.84 -1.39 -11.34
C VAL A 383 29.58 -0.54 -12.36
N VAL A 384 30.87 -0.39 -12.18
CA VAL A 384 31.72 0.33 -13.15
C VAL A 384 31.59 -0.25 -14.56
N GLY A 385 31.54 0.62 -15.55
CA GLY A 385 31.42 0.25 -16.97
C GLY A 385 29.97 -0.04 -17.40
N THR A 386 28.99 -0.03 -16.49
CA THR A 386 27.58 -0.14 -16.87
C THR A 386 26.95 1.24 -17.04
N THR A 387 26.03 1.36 -17.99
CA THR A 387 25.27 2.58 -18.23
C THR A 387 24.16 2.69 -17.18
N LEU A 388 24.11 3.83 -16.51
CA LEU A 388 23.04 4.19 -15.57
C LEU A 388 22.14 5.23 -16.25
N GLU A 389 20.89 4.85 -16.46
CA GLU A 389 19.88 5.76 -16.95
C GLU A 389 19.34 6.61 -15.78
N ILE A 390 19.31 7.93 -15.97
CA ILE A 390 18.74 8.88 -15.02
C ILE A 390 17.53 9.52 -15.67
N THR A 391 16.39 9.45 -14.98
CA THR A 391 15.11 10.00 -15.46
C THR A 391 14.52 10.96 -14.43
N ALA A 392 13.71 11.91 -14.91
CA ALA A 392 12.91 12.79 -14.07
C ALA A 392 11.69 13.30 -14.84
N ASN A 393 10.67 13.75 -14.11
CA ASN A 393 9.60 14.57 -14.67
C ASN A 393 10.00 16.04 -14.51
N ILE A 394 10.10 16.75 -15.65
CA ILE A 394 10.53 18.16 -15.66
C ILE A 394 9.52 18.97 -16.46
N PHE A 395 8.90 19.94 -15.81
CA PHE A 395 7.85 20.74 -16.39
C PHE A 395 7.80 22.16 -15.80
N MET A 396 7.15 23.05 -16.49
CA MET A 396 6.93 24.44 -16.11
C MET A 396 5.52 24.87 -16.55
N ASP A 397 4.99 25.90 -15.93
CA ASP A 397 3.79 26.57 -16.39
C ASP A 397 4.02 27.21 -17.79
N GLY A 398 2.99 27.23 -18.65
CA GLY A 398 3.05 27.79 -20.00
C GLY A 398 3.31 26.75 -21.08
N HIS A 399 3.78 27.20 -22.24
CA HIS A 399 4.04 26.38 -23.44
C HIS A 399 5.50 26.40 -23.90
N GLU A 400 6.36 26.95 -23.07
CA GLU A 400 7.77 27.11 -23.34
C GLU A 400 8.51 25.78 -23.45
N ARG A 401 9.56 25.77 -24.25
CA ARG A 401 10.46 24.61 -24.32
C ARG A 401 11.47 24.67 -23.19
N LEU A 402 11.72 23.53 -22.61
CA LEU A 402 12.71 23.36 -21.55
C LEU A 402 13.97 22.72 -22.09
N GLY A 403 15.08 22.99 -21.42
CA GLY A 403 16.30 22.20 -21.49
C GLY A 403 16.59 21.61 -20.12
N ALA A 404 17.22 20.45 -20.08
CA ALA A 404 17.63 19.82 -18.84
C ALA A 404 18.97 19.11 -18.99
N SER A 405 19.69 18.95 -17.89
CA SER A 405 20.95 18.21 -17.83
C SER A 405 21.12 17.45 -16.53
N VAL A 406 21.81 16.33 -16.61
CA VAL A 406 22.38 15.62 -15.45
C VAL A 406 23.80 16.09 -15.25
N LEU A 407 24.11 16.53 -14.04
CA LEU A 407 25.47 16.80 -13.60
C LEU A 407 25.90 15.68 -12.64
N TRP A 408 27.10 15.16 -12.83
CA TRP A 408 27.62 14.09 -12.01
C TRP A 408 29.13 14.18 -11.81
N ARG A 409 29.62 13.66 -10.68
CA ARG A 409 31.08 13.61 -10.37
C ARG A 409 31.37 12.49 -9.39
N ALA A 410 32.64 12.07 -9.32
CA ALA A 410 33.16 11.27 -8.20
C ALA A 410 33.27 12.15 -6.92
N ALA A 411 33.19 11.51 -5.76
CA ALA A 411 33.19 12.24 -4.47
C ALA A 411 34.49 12.99 -4.18
N ASP A 412 35.60 12.61 -4.83
CA ASP A 412 36.92 13.23 -4.70
C ASP A 412 37.21 14.29 -5.79
N GLU A 413 36.24 14.58 -6.64
CA GLU A 413 36.36 15.59 -7.72
C GLU A 413 35.61 16.87 -7.32
N SER A 414 36.19 18.04 -7.69
CA SER A 414 35.55 19.34 -7.55
C SER A 414 34.57 19.63 -8.69
N ASP A 415 34.91 19.21 -9.89
CA ASP A 415 34.25 19.59 -11.13
C ASP A 415 33.15 18.61 -11.53
N TRP A 416 32.05 19.18 -12.00
CA TRP A 416 30.91 18.40 -12.48
C TRP A 416 31.03 18.14 -13.98
N ARG A 417 30.76 16.91 -14.38
CA ARG A 417 30.51 16.55 -15.78
C ARG A 417 29.05 16.76 -16.08
N GLU A 418 28.74 17.25 -17.23
CA GLU A 418 27.36 17.54 -17.65
C GLU A 418 27.00 16.72 -18.89
N VAL A 419 25.78 16.16 -18.88
CA VAL A 419 25.16 15.51 -20.03
C VAL A 419 23.73 16.03 -20.19
N LEU A 420 23.34 16.41 -21.41
CA LEU A 420 22.00 16.88 -21.69
C LEU A 420 21.00 15.75 -21.59
N MET A 421 19.82 16.06 -21.06
CA MET A 421 18.69 15.13 -21.03
C MET A 421 17.85 15.25 -22.31
N THR A 422 17.27 14.13 -22.71
CA THR A 422 16.33 14.04 -23.83
C THR A 422 14.92 14.02 -23.29
N HIS A 423 14.02 14.79 -23.91
CA HIS A 423 12.58 14.76 -23.60
C HIS A 423 11.93 13.58 -24.33
N GLU A 424 11.31 12.68 -23.59
CA GLU A 424 10.68 11.45 -24.10
C GLU A 424 9.16 11.58 -24.32
N GLY A 425 8.57 12.74 -24.03
CA GLY A 425 7.14 12.99 -24.00
C GLY A 425 6.56 12.93 -22.57
N ASN A 426 5.35 13.47 -22.38
CA ASN A 426 4.65 13.52 -21.08
C ASN A 426 5.55 13.99 -19.93
N ASP A 427 6.31 15.07 -20.17
CA ASP A 427 7.24 15.68 -19.21
C ASP A 427 8.36 14.78 -18.70
N ARG A 428 8.50 13.58 -19.24
CA ARG A 428 9.58 12.66 -18.90
C ARG A 428 10.86 13.03 -19.65
N TRP A 429 11.95 13.10 -18.90
CA TRP A 429 13.28 13.37 -19.38
C TRP A 429 14.24 12.26 -18.96
N SER A 430 15.19 11.92 -19.82
CA SER A 430 16.20 10.90 -19.56
C SER A 430 17.60 11.33 -20.02
N ALA A 431 18.61 10.83 -19.34
CA ALA A 431 20.00 10.85 -19.75
C ALA A 431 20.73 9.61 -19.23
N SER A 432 21.77 9.20 -19.94
CA SER A 432 22.59 8.07 -19.56
C SER A 432 24.00 8.52 -19.19
N ILE A 433 24.53 7.99 -18.08
CA ILE A 433 25.91 8.19 -17.65
C ILE A 433 26.61 6.84 -17.47
N THR A 434 27.92 6.79 -17.71
CA THR A 434 28.73 5.60 -17.44
C THR A 434 29.81 5.94 -16.43
N LEU A 435 29.84 5.24 -15.30
CA LEU A 435 30.83 5.43 -14.24
C LEU A 435 32.02 4.50 -14.47
N VAL A 436 33.21 5.03 -14.51
CA VAL A 436 34.44 4.26 -14.82
C VAL A 436 35.36 4.07 -13.62
N ARG A 437 35.06 4.68 -12.47
CA ARG A 437 35.83 4.59 -11.24
C ARG A 437 35.00 3.91 -10.15
N VAL A 438 35.59 2.97 -9.43
CA VAL A 438 35.00 2.36 -8.24
C VAL A 438 34.95 3.37 -7.10
N GLY A 439 33.82 3.46 -6.41
CA GLY A 439 33.67 4.34 -5.25
C GLY A 439 32.42 5.21 -5.31
N ARG A 440 32.37 6.17 -4.41
CA ARG A 440 31.22 7.08 -4.28
C ARG A 440 31.19 8.12 -5.37
N HIS A 441 30.02 8.30 -5.95
CA HIS A 441 29.69 9.35 -6.91
C HIS A 441 28.40 10.04 -6.44
N GLN A 442 28.08 11.15 -7.07
CA GLN A 442 26.84 11.87 -6.87
C GLN A 442 26.38 12.50 -8.17
N PHE A 443 25.05 12.64 -8.32
CA PHE A 443 24.48 13.37 -9.43
C PHE A 443 23.36 14.31 -8.95
N HIS A 444 23.09 15.31 -9.75
CA HIS A 444 21.88 16.14 -9.63
C HIS A 444 21.39 16.55 -11.02
N ILE A 445 20.16 17.06 -11.07
CA ILE A 445 19.54 17.53 -12.30
C ILE A 445 19.40 19.05 -12.24
N LYS A 446 19.71 19.69 -13.37
CA LYS A 446 19.37 21.08 -13.64
C LYS A 446 18.42 21.16 -14.82
N ALA A 447 17.50 22.11 -14.76
CA ALA A 447 16.57 22.40 -15.84
C ALA A 447 16.42 23.92 -16.00
N TRP A 448 16.13 24.34 -17.21
CA TRP A 448 15.99 25.74 -17.55
C TRP A 448 14.96 25.96 -18.66
N HIS A 449 14.45 27.20 -18.76
CA HIS A 449 13.68 27.62 -19.92
C HIS A 449 14.64 27.83 -21.09
N ASP A 450 14.51 27.05 -22.15
CA ASP A 450 15.24 27.23 -23.40
C ASP A 450 14.52 28.25 -24.24
N ARG A 451 14.89 29.53 -24.04
CA ARG A 451 14.29 30.66 -24.73
C ARG A 451 14.46 30.58 -26.24
N TRP A 452 15.61 30.13 -26.70
CA TRP A 452 15.88 29.98 -28.12
C TRP A 452 15.00 28.92 -28.77
N GLU A 453 14.93 27.74 -28.17
CA GLU A 453 14.12 26.65 -28.71
C GLU A 453 12.62 26.96 -28.61
N SER A 454 12.18 27.67 -27.57
CA SER A 454 10.80 28.17 -27.46
C SER A 454 10.46 29.12 -28.59
N TYR A 455 11.32 30.13 -28.85
CA TYR A 455 11.22 31.05 -29.94
C TYR A 455 11.19 30.30 -31.29
N ARG A 456 12.22 29.49 -31.55
CA ARG A 456 12.38 28.70 -32.79
C ARG A 456 11.14 27.88 -33.11
N ALA A 457 10.62 27.11 -32.12
CA ALA A 457 9.45 26.27 -32.27
C ALA A 457 8.18 27.11 -32.59
N ALA A 458 8.04 28.30 -32.01
CA ALA A 458 6.93 29.18 -32.28
C ALA A 458 6.98 29.76 -33.71
N VAL A 459 8.16 30.20 -34.15
CA VAL A 459 8.35 30.76 -35.51
C VAL A 459 8.15 29.70 -36.58
N ILE A 460 8.68 28.50 -36.40
CA ILE A 460 8.46 27.38 -37.33
C ILE A 460 6.96 27.08 -37.46
N LYS A 461 6.20 26.98 -36.36
CA LYS A 461 4.76 26.76 -36.39
C LYS A 461 3.99 27.85 -37.12
N LYS A 462 4.36 29.14 -36.92
CA LYS A 462 3.75 30.29 -37.64
C LYS A 462 4.02 30.17 -39.13
N ARG A 463 5.27 29.91 -39.53
CA ARG A 463 5.69 29.73 -40.92
C ARG A 463 4.96 28.57 -41.59
N ASP A 464 4.86 27.43 -40.94
CA ASP A 464 4.13 26.27 -41.46
C ASP A 464 2.63 26.50 -41.61
N ALA A 465 2.08 27.43 -40.80
CA ALA A 465 0.71 27.93 -40.93
C ALA A 465 0.53 29.03 -41.98
N GLY A 466 1.60 29.42 -42.73
CA GLY A 466 1.56 30.45 -43.77
C GLY A 466 1.45 31.86 -43.22
N MET A 467 1.80 32.12 -41.97
CA MET A 467 1.78 33.44 -41.34
C MET A 467 3.06 34.23 -41.69
N ASP A 468 2.96 35.56 -41.75
CA ASP A 468 4.12 36.43 -41.86
C ASP A 468 4.96 36.36 -40.58
N VAL A 469 6.25 36.04 -40.74
CA VAL A 469 7.22 35.89 -39.64
C VAL A 469 8.38 36.93 -39.68
N ALA A 470 8.25 37.96 -40.47
CA ALA A 470 9.33 38.93 -40.64
C ALA A 470 9.75 39.60 -39.32
N VAL A 471 8.80 39.99 -38.49
CA VAL A 471 9.06 40.56 -37.16
C VAL A 471 9.65 39.52 -36.21
N ASP A 472 9.18 38.27 -36.29
CA ASP A 472 9.73 37.17 -35.48
C ASP A 472 11.20 36.91 -35.86
N ILE A 473 11.59 36.96 -37.15
CA ILE A 473 12.98 36.78 -37.57
C ILE A 473 13.86 37.90 -37.01
N GLU A 474 13.36 39.16 -37.00
CA GLU A 474 14.12 40.27 -36.39
C GLU A 474 14.27 40.09 -34.87
N GLU A 475 13.26 39.59 -34.18
CA GLU A 475 13.39 39.21 -32.75
C GLU A 475 14.50 38.18 -32.55
N GLY A 476 14.55 37.14 -33.41
CA GLY A 476 15.64 36.15 -33.38
C GLY A 476 17.03 36.76 -33.57
N ARG A 477 17.18 37.72 -34.49
CA ARG A 477 18.45 38.44 -34.68
C ARG A 477 18.88 39.21 -33.43
N LEU A 478 17.93 39.85 -32.74
CA LEU A 478 18.21 40.51 -31.45
C LEU A 478 18.66 39.51 -30.37
N MET A 479 18.02 38.34 -30.30
CA MET A 479 18.42 37.27 -29.40
C MET A 479 19.83 36.74 -29.70
N LEU A 480 20.21 36.59 -30.97
CA LEU A 480 21.58 36.24 -31.37
C LEU A 480 22.57 37.35 -30.92
N GLY A 481 22.22 38.63 -31.05
CA GLY A 481 23.03 39.74 -30.57
C GLY A 481 23.31 39.68 -29.07
N ASP A 482 22.31 39.30 -28.27
CA ASP A 482 22.47 39.09 -26.85
C ASP A 482 23.41 37.91 -26.57
N ALA A 483 23.26 36.82 -27.31
CA ALA A 483 24.09 35.62 -27.22
C ALA A 483 25.57 35.93 -27.58
N VAL A 484 25.81 36.69 -28.64
CA VAL A 484 27.15 37.16 -29.05
C VAL A 484 27.83 37.95 -27.92
N ARG A 485 27.12 38.83 -27.22
CA ARG A 485 27.67 39.59 -26.08
C ARG A 485 28.15 38.67 -24.94
N ILE A 486 27.45 37.60 -24.72
CA ILE A 486 27.81 36.60 -23.69
C ILE A 486 28.99 35.74 -24.17
N ALA A 487 28.92 35.24 -25.41
CA ALA A 487 29.86 34.27 -25.98
C ALA A 487 31.27 34.83 -26.26
N ARG A 488 31.39 36.16 -26.49
CA ARG A 488 32.66 36.80 -26.93
C ARG A 488 33.90 36.43 -26.09
N ARG A 489 33.73 36.19 -24.81
CA ARG A 489 34.82 35.87 -23.88
C ARG A 489 35.04 34.37 -23.70
N ILE A 490 34.07 33.54 -24.08
CA ILE A 490 34.03 32.15 -23.69
C ILE A 490 34.15 31.21 -24.92
N HIS A 491 33.51 31.61 -26.05
CA HIS A 491 33.41 30.77 -27.25
C HIS A 491 33.67 31.60 -28.54
N PRO A 492 34.92 32.00 -28.87
CA PRO A 492 35.21 32.88 -30.00
C PRO A 492 34.73 32.33 -31.36
N GLY A 493 34.85 31.01 -31.62
CA GLY A 493 34.36 30.42 -32.86
C GLY A 493 32.84 30.46 -33.04
N ILE A 494 32.07 30.25 -31.96
CA ILE A 494 30.61 30.39 -32.00
C ILE A 494 30.23 31.86 -32.20
N THR A 495 30.92 32.77 -31.55
CA THR A 495 30.69 34.24 -31.72
C THR A 495 30.75 34.65 -33.19
N SER A 496 31.83 34.28 -33.90
CA SER A 496 31.99 34.60 -35.32
C SER A 496 30.88 33.97 -36.21
N MET A 497 30.46 32.74 -35.89
CA MET A 497 29.34 32.10 -36.58
C MET A 497 28.03 32.91 -36.39
N LEU A 498 27.73 33.30 -35.16
CA LEU A 498 26.48 34.03 -34.86
C LEU A 498 26.50 35.44 -35.44
N GLU A 499 27.67 36.15 -35.43
CA GLU A 499 27.85 37.45 -36.07
C GLU A 499 27.58 37.34 -37.57
N GLY A 500 28.10 36.33 -38.26
CA GLY A 500 27.83 36.05 -39.66
C GLY A 500 26.34 35.78 -39.95
N LEU A 501 25.64 35.09 -39.07
CA LEU A 501 24.20 34.87 -39.18
C LEU A 501 23.38 36.17 -39.03
N ILE A 502 23.80 37.05 -38.11
CA ILE A 502 23.18 38.36 -37.92
C ILE A 502 23.36 39.22 -39.16
N GLU A 503 24.55 39.19 -39.77
CA GLU A 503 24.86 39.96 -40.98
C GLU A 503 24.13 39.42 -42.24
N SER A 504 24.00 38.08 -42.36
CA SER A 504 23.32 37.47 -43.51
C SER A 504 21.83 37.78 -43.58
N GLY A 505 21.19 37.94 -42.44
CA GLY A 505 19.74 38.14 -42.34
C GLY A 505 18.90 36.96 -42.83
N ASP A 506 19.53 35.79 -43.04
CA ASP A 506 18.88 34.58 -43.54
C ASP A 506 18.06 33.92 -42.46
N GLY A 507 16.72 33.93 -42.61
CA GLY A 507 15.80 33.35 -41.66
C GLY A 507 15.87 31.82 -41.57
N ASP A 508 16.24 31.15 -42.66
CA ASP A 508 16.36 29.66 -42.64
C ASP A 508 17.63 29.24 -41.90
N LEU A 509 18.74 29.91 -42.09
CA LEU A 509 19.96 29.68 -41.32
C LEU A 509 19.78 30.05 -39.84
N LEU A 510 19.02 31.08 -39.55
CA LEU A 510 18.68 31.49 -38.17
C LEU A 510 17.89 30.36 -37.44
N LEU A 511 16.94 29.74 -38.12
CA LEU A 511 16.13 28.64 -37.57
C LEU A 511 16.79 27.25 -37.68
N ALA A 512 17.98 27.16 -38.26
CA ALA A 512 18.69 25.88 -38.44
C ALA A 512 19.11 25.21 -37.13
N ASP A 513 19.26 23.89 -37.14
CA ASP A 513 19.71 23.11 -35.98
C ASP A 513 21.14 23.50 -35.53
N SER A 514 22.01 23.92 -36.48
CA SER A 514 23.36 24.42 -36.17
C SER A 514 23.32 25.67 -35.29
N THR A 515 22.38 26.58 -35.54
CA THR A 515 22.17 27.79 -34.74
C THR A 515 21.61 27.44 -33.36
N ALA A 516 20.65 26.54 -33.32
CA ALA A 516 20.11 26.03 -32.03
C ALA A 516 21.19 25.35 -31.18
N GLN A 517 22.10 24.58 -31.82
CA GLN A 517 23.23 23.96 -31.12
C GLN A 517 24.22 25.01 -30.59
N ALA A 518 24.53 26.02 -31.36
CA ALA A 518 25.38 27.13 -30.94
C ALA A 518 24.80 27.89 -29.73
N MET A 519 23.49 28.19 -29.77
CA MET A 519 22.76 28.86 -28.70
C MET A 519 22.75 28.02 -27.42
N ARG A 520 22.54 26.68 -27.51
CA ARG A 520 22.65 25.79 -26.37
C ARG A 520 24.04 25.76 -25.76
N THR A 521 25.08 25.78 -26.60
CA THR A 521 26.50 25.78 -26.15
C THR A 521 26.88 27.05 -25.39
N ILE A 522 26.32 28.19 -25.74
CA ILE A 522 26.53 29.46 -25.04
C ILE A 522 25.94 29.42 -23.62
N GLY A 523 24.94 28.57 -23.38
CA GLY A 523 24.41 28.40 -22.06
C GLY A 523 23.47 29.51 -21.59
N PHE A 524 22.64 30.04 -22.47
CA PHE A 524 21.60 31.05 -22.13
C PHE A 524 20.43 30.36 -21.41
N ARG A 525 20.58 30.14 -20.09
CA ARG A 525 19.68 29.36 -19.25
C ARG A 525 18.82 30.26 -18.39
N ALA A 526 17.60 30.59 -18.85
CA ALA A 526 16.64 31.35 -18.04
C ALA A 526 15.96 30.48 -17.02
N PHE A 527 15.69 30.99 -15.81
CA PHE A 527 15.05 30.28 -14.71
C PHE A 527 15.75 28.97 -14.33
N GLU A 528 17.09 28.88 -14.49
CA GLU A 528 17.81 27.66 -14.13
C GLU A 528 17.45 27.22 -12.72
N THR A 529 16.93 26.01 -12.64
CA THR A 529 16.51 25.36 -11.41
C THR A 529 17.31 24.09 -11.22
N ARG A 530 17.79 23.87 -10.00
CA ARG A 530 18.45 22.63 -9.59
C ARG A 530 17.51 21.81 -8.73
N CYS A 531 17.52 20.47 -8.85
CA CYS A 531 16.83 19.60 -7.90
C CYS A 531 17.38 19.78 -6.47
N GLN A 532 16.56 19.52 -5.47
CA GLN A 532 16.85 19.85 -4.06
C GLN A 532 18.01 19.06 -3.47
N HIS A 533 18.29 17.87 -3.99
CA HIS A 533 19.28 16.94 -3.43
C HIS A 533 20.34 16.56 -4.45
N ASP A 534 21.54 16.26 -3.95
CA ASP A 534 22.52 15.46 -4.66
C ASP A 534 22.25 13.99 -4.36
N TYR A 535 22.00 13.20 -5.39
CA TYR A 535 21.69 11.79 -5.27
C TYR A 535 22.97 10.96 -5.24
N PRO A 536 23.26 10.24 -4.14
CA PRO A 536 24.48 9.45 -4.03
C PRO A 536 24.41 8.17 -4.84
N ILE A 537 25.54 7.81 -5.45
CA ILE A 537 25.75 6.55 -6.16
C ILE A 537 26.98 5.84 -5.57
N MET A 538 26.90 4.53 -5.40
CA MET A 538 28.03 3.65 -5.13
C MET A 538 28.31 2.81 -6.35
N ALA A 539 29.39 3.14 -7.06
CA ALA A 539 29.90 2.33 -8.16
C ALA A 539 30.83 1.26 -7.60
N GLU A 540 30.48 -0.01 -7.77
CA GLU A 540 31.20 -1.15 -7.21
C GLU A 540 31.93 -1.93 -8.32
N ARG A 541 32.83 -2.82 -7.91
CA ARG A 541 33.48 -3.79 -8.83
C ARG A 541 32.43 -4.73 -9.42
N ARG A 542 32.72 -5.28 -10.61
CA ARG A 542 31.89 -6.29 -11.27
C ARG A 542 31.58 -7.49 -10.34
N ALA A 543 32.54 -7.90 -9.51
CA ALA A 543 32.38 -9.01 -8.56
C ALA A 543 31.22 -8.80 -7.56
N ALA A 544 30.78 -7.56 -7.35
CA ALA A 544 29.62 -7.27 -6.50
C ALA A 544 28.29 -7.67 -7.13
N VAL A 545 28.19 -7.82 -8.46
CA VAL A 545 26.97 -8.22 -9.17
C VAL A 545 27.11 -9.58 -9.85
N PHE A 546 28.30 -9.96 -10.21
CA PHE A 546 28.60 -11.22 -10.89
C PHE A 546 29.81 -11.90 -10.25
N SER A 547 29.57 -12.98 -9.50
CA SER A 547 30.56 -13.79 -8.84
C SER A 547 30.03 -15.19 -8.54
N THR A 548 30.96 -16.14 -8.43
CA THR A 548 30.65 -17.53 -8.12
C THR A 548 31.47 -17.93 -6.90
N TRP A 549 30.79 -18.38 -5.84
CA TRP A 549 31.37 -18.60 -4.51
C TRP A 549 31.49 -20.07 -4.16
N TYR A 550 32.65 -20.46 -3.65
CA TYR A 550 32.93 -21.80 -3.14
C TYR A 550 33.32 -21.70 -1.67
N GLU A 551 32.50 -22.21 -0.78
CA GLU A 551 32.76 -22.24 0.66
C GLU A 551 33.44 -23.54 1.05
N LEU A 552 34.55 -23.45 1.82
CA LEU A 552 35.20 -24.61 2.38
C LEU A 552 35.83 -24.32 3.74
N PHE A 553 35.98 -25.36 4.55
CA PHE A 553 36.69 -25.31 5.82
C PHE A 553 38.17 -25.67 5.59
N PRO A 554 39.10 -24.74 5.76
CA PRO A 554 40.53 -25.03 5.59
C PRO A 554 41.04 -26.20 6.45
N ARG A 555 40.45 -26.39 7.61
CA ARG A 555 40.78 -27.46 8.57
C ARG A 555 40.46 -28.87 8.07
N SER A 556 39.57 -29.03 7.06
CA SER A 556 39.22 -30.33 6.50
C SER A 556 40.00 -30.70 5.21
N GLU A 557 40.87 -29.84 4.74
CA GLU A 557 41.62 -30.06 3.51
C GLU A 557 42.88 -30.98 3.65
N SER A 558 43.01 -31.64 4.80
CA SER A 558 44.04 -32.65 4.98
C SER A 558 43.80 -33.91 4.14
N SER A 559 44.83 -34.43 3.54
CA SER A 559 44.79 -35.74 2.86
C SER A 559 44.86 -36.94 3.84
N VAL A 560 45.14 -36.68 5.09
CA VAL A 560 45.22 -37.69 6.16
C VAL A 560 43.95 -37.67 7.01
N PRO A 561 43.23 -38.79 7.12
CA PRO A 561 41.99 -38.84 7.93
C PRO A 561 42.21 -38.41 9.38
N GLY A 562 41.30 -37.57 9.92
CA GLY A 562 41.35 -37.10 11.29
C GLY A 562 42.44 -36.08 11.61
N ARG A 563 43.30 -35.71 10.65
CA ARG A 563 44.30 -34.66 10.83
C ARG A 563 43.74 -33.30 10.41
N HIS A 564 43.97 -32.31 11.25
CA HIS A 564 43.63 -30.91 10.94
C HIS A 564 44.36 -30.43 9.68
N GLY A 565 43.59 -29.86 8.70
CA GLY A 565 44.17 -29.28 7.48
C GLY A 565 44.85 -27.93 7.73
N THR A 566 45.62 -27.49 6.77
CA THR A 566 46.42 -26.25 6.83
C THR A 566 46.19 -25.38 5.58
N PHE A 567 46.61 -24.12 5.61
CA PHE A 567 46.59 -23.24 4.44
C PHE A 567 47.43 -23.77 3.29
N VAL A 568 48.52 -24.50 3.60
CA VAL A 568 49.34 -25.15 2.56
C VAL A 568 48.58 -26.25 1.82
N GLU A 569 47.69 -26.96 2.54
CA GLU A 569 46.87 -28.02 1.89
C GLU A 569 45.72 -27.42 1.08
N VAL A 570 45.13 -26.31 1.50
CA VAL A 570 44.11 -25.56 0.70
C VAL A 570 44.68 -25.15 -0.64
N ARG A 571 46.00 -24.77 -0.74
CA ARG A 571 46.60 -24.39 -2.03
C ARG A 571 46.50 -25.50 -3.09
N ARG A 572 46.49 -26.77 -2.67
CA ARG A 572 46.36 -27.91 -3.59
C ARG A 572 45.00 -28.01 -4.24
N ARG A 573 43.98 -27.38 -3.65
CA ARG A 573 42.59 -27.39 -4.16
C ARG A 573 42.33 -26.26 -5.15
N LEU A 574 43.14 -25.21 -5.19
CA LEU A 574 42.85 -23.98 -5.94
C LEU A 574 42.63 -24.23 -7.44
N ALA A 575 43.49 -25.08 -8.06
CA ALA A 575 43.38 -25.42 -9.48
C ALA A 575 42.03 -26.10 -9.82
N ALA A 576 41.62 -27.08 -9.01
CA ALA A 576 40.34 -27.78 -9.22
C ALA A 576 39.12 -26.86 -8.97
N ILE A 577 39.17 -26.00 -7.96
CA ILE A 577 38.10 -25.01 -7.69
C ILE A 577 38.00 -24.01 -8.83
N LYS A 578 39.15 -23.54 -9.37
CA LYS A 578 39.17 -22.64 -10.52
C LYS A 578 38.67 -23.32 -11.80
N GLU A 579 39.00 -24.58 -12.02
CA GLU A 579 38.53 -25.36 -13.15
C GLU A 579 37.01 -25.50 -13.15
N MET A 580 36.38 -25.68 -11.96
CA MET A 580 34.92 -25.66 -11.80
C MET A 580 34.32 -24.28 -12.12
N GLY A 581 35.15 -23.24 -12.29
CA GLY A 581 34.66 -21.92 -12.71
C GLY A 581 34.35 -20.95 -11.55
N PHE A 582 34.78 -21.24 -10.34
CA PHE A 582 34.60 -20.34 -9.21
C PHE A 582 35.50 -19.10 -9.25
N ASP A 583 35.08 -18.03 -8.63
CA ASP A 583 35.77 -16.74 -8.55
C ASP A 583 36.15 -16.36 -7.12
N VAL A 584 35.34 -16.77 -6.12
CA VAL A 584 35.56 -16.48 -4.72
C VAL A 584 35.66 -17.74 -3.91
N LEU A 585 36.73 -17.84 -3.12
CA LEU A 585 36.96 -18.90 -2.16
C LEU A 585 36.62 -18.36 -0.76
N TYR A 586 35.52 -18.84 -0.19
CA TYR A 586 35.03 -18.36 1.10
C TYR A 586 35.39 -19.31 2.23
N PHE A 587 35.95 -18.76 3.29
CA PHE A 587 36.32 -19.47 4.51
C PHE A 587 35.44 -19.05 5.70
N PRO A 588 34.80 -20.00 6.41
CA PRO A 588 34.34 -19.77 7.77
C PRO A 588 35.49 -19.24 8.65
N PRO A 589 35.22 -18.72 9.88
CA PRO A 589 36.25 -18.07 10.69
C PRO A 589 37.51 -18.91 10.81
N ILE A 590 38.63 -18.30 10.50
CA ILE A 590 39.99 -18.91 10.53
C ILE A 590 40.75 -18.61 11.84
N HIS A 591 40.05 -18.05 12.82
CA HIS A 591 40.61 -17.53 14.08
C HIS A 591 40.81 -18.63 15.14
N PRO A 592 41.60 -18.40 16.18
CA PRO A 592 41.71 -19.31 17.34
C PRO A 592 40.31 -19.58 17.91
N ILE A 593 40.09 -20.82 18.33
CA ILE A 593 38.81 -21.31 18.88
C ILE A 593 38.91 -21.50 20.38
N GLY A 594 37.92 -21.00 21.14
CA GLY A 594 37.83 -21.13 22.57
C GLY A 594 37.77 -22.58 23.06
N ARG A 595 38.15 -22.78 24.32
CA ARG A 595 38.12 -24.07 24.98
C ARG A 595 37.01 -24.22 26.00
N THR A 596 36.64 -23.13 26.64
CA THR A 596 35.54 -23.09 27.62
C THR A 596 34.21 -23.33 26.94
N ASN A 597 33.43 -24.27 27.41
CA ASN A 597 32.12 -24.72 26.87
C ASN A 597 32.18 -25.12 25.36
N ARG A 598 33.36 -25.58 24.91
CA ARG A 598 33.54 -26.01 23.51
C ARG A 598 32.49 -27.04 23.09
N LYS A 599 31.96 -26.90 21.91
CA LYS A 599 31.01 -27.85 21.31
C LYS A 599 31.75 -29.09 20.82
N GLY A 600 31.14 -30.22 21.06
CA GLY A 600 31.53 -31.52 20.50
C GLY A 600 30.85 -31.85 19.20
N ARG A 601 31.05 -33.07 18.71
CA ARG A 601 30.45 -33.60 17.47
C ARG A 601 28.95 -33.44 17.43
N ASN A 602 28.42 -33.18 16.24
CA ASN A 602 27.00 -32.95 16.01
C ASN A 602 26.36 -31.91 16.96
N ASN A 603 27.12 -30.85 17.29
CA ASN A 603 26.68 -29.77 18.21
C ASN A 603 26.44 -30.22 19.66
N SER A 604 27.11 -31.31 20.12
CA SER A 604 27.04 -31.73 21.50
C SER A 604 27.48 -30.62 22.44
N LEU A 605 26.83 -30.53 23.61
CA LEU A 605 27.19 -29.54 24.65
C LEU A 605 28.51 -29.89 25.36
N THR A 606 29.00 -31.11 25.22
CA THR A 606 30.24 -31.57 25.81
C THR A 606 31.21 -32.02 24.73
N ALA A 607 32.39 -31.40 24.69
CA ALA A 607 33.44 -31.77 23.75
C ALA A 607 34.31 -32.87 24.30
N GLY A 608 34.71 -33.82 23.46
CA GLY A 608 35.82 -34.75 23.73
C GLY A 608 37.17 -34.04 23.62
N LYS A 609 38.24 -34.73 24.04
CA LYS A 609 39.60 -34.14 24.09
C LYS A 609 40.09 -33.68 22.68
N ASP A 610 39.66 -34.42 21.63
CA ASP A 610 40.13 -34.22 20.27
C ASP A 610 39.11 -33.47 19.39
N ASP A 611 38.01 -32.98 19.99
CA ASP A 611 37.00 -32.24 19.24
C ASP A 611 37.48 -30.83 18.89
N VAL A 612 37.37 -30.47 17.63
CA VAL A 612 37.87 -29.22 17.07
C VAL A 612 37.05 -27.98 17.46
N GLY A 613 35.79 -28.19 17.90
CA GLY A 613 34.89 -27.09 18.27
C GLY A 613 34.36 -26.33 17.09
N SER A 614 33.49 -25.35 17.36
CA SER A 614 32.92 -24.45 16.36
C SER A 614 33.91 -23.33 16.02
N PRO A 615 34.18 -23.03 14.73
CA PRO A 615 35.03 -21.90 14.36
C PRO A 615 34.42 -20.56 14.71
N TYR A 616 33.11 -20.51 14.98
CA TYR A 616 32.40 -19.32 15.40
C TYR A 616 32.56 -18.98 16.90
N ALA A 617 33.13 -19.87 17.69
CA ALA A 617 33.56 -19.60 19.07
C ALA A 617 34.95 -18.96 19.06
N ILE A 618 35.03 -17.72 18.52
CA ILE A 618 36.30 -17.03 18.22
C ILE A 618 37.01 -16.57 19.47
N GLY A 619 38.29 -16.87 19.52
CA GLY A 619 39.26 -16.38 20.52
C GLY A 619 39.70 -17.40 21.55
N SER A 620 40.98 -17.42 21.81
CA SER A 620 41.66 -18.20 22.87
C SER A 620 42.87 -17.44 23.36
N GLU A 621 43.70 -18.10 24.14
CA GLU A 621 45.05 -17.58 24.53
C GLU A 621 45.95 -17.28 23.33
N ASP A 622 45.67 -17.90 22.15
CA ASP A 622 46.43 -17.74 20.93
C ASP A 622 46.03 -16.47 20.14
N GLY A 623 44.97 -15.75 20.53
CA GLY A 623 44.53 -14.51 19.92
C GLY A 623 43.02 -14.42 19.67
N GLY A 624 42.61 -13.35 19.05
CA GLY A 624 41.23 -13.03 18.73
C GLY A 624 40.88 -13.00 17.23
N HIS A 625 40.10 -12.02 16.83
CA HIS A 625 39.64 -11.82 15.46
C HIS A 625 40.72 -11.37 14.47
N ASP A 626 41.87 -10.95 14.96
CA ASP A 626 43.05 -10.52 14.20
C ASP A 626 44.16 -11.57 14.17
N ALA A 627 43.88 -12.79 14.65
CA ALA A 627 44.83 -13.90 14.68
C ALA A 627 44.33 -15.10 13.87
N VAL A 628 45.27 -15.93 13.44
CA VAL A 628 45.04 -17.19 12.70
C VAL A 628 45.07 -18.36 13.68
N HIS A 629 44.18 -19.33 13.51
CA HIS A 629 44.21 -20.57 14.29
C HIS A 629 45.55 -21.31 14.12
N PRO A 630 46.30 -21.64 15.21
CA PRO A 630 47.64 -22.19 15.11
C PRO A 630 47.75 -23.47 14.25
N GLN A 631 46.74 -24.34 14.25
CA GLN A 631 46.76 -25.56 13.45
C GLN A 631 46.52 -25.30 11.96
N LEU A 632 46.02 -24.13 11.54
CA LEU A 632 45.94 -23.76 10.13
C LEU A 632 47.28 -23.30 9.57
N GLY A 633 48.18 -22.84 10.40
CA GLY A 633 49.44 -22.24 10.07
C GLY A 633 49.68 -20.87 10.66
N THR A 634 50.62 -20.14 10.11
CA THR A 634 50.96 -18.75 10.52
C THR A 634 50.20 -17.71 9.68
N LEU A 635 50.27 -16.45 10.08
CA LEU A 635 49.79 -15.33 9.26
C LEU A 635 50.54 -15.26 7.91
N ASP A 636 51.80 -15.65 7.89
CA ASP A 636 52.60 -15.69 6.65
C ASP A 636 52.17 -16.82 5.70
N ASP A 637 51.79 -17.98 6.24
CA ASP A 637 51.15 -19.04 5.43
C ASP A 637 49.83 -18.59 4.83
N PHE A 638 49.05 -17.80 5.56
CA PHE A 638 47.82 -17.19 5.01
C PHE A 638 48.11 -16.17 3.91
N ARG A 639 49.16 -15.33 4.04
CA ARG A 639 49.58 -14.40 2.98
C ARG A 639 50.01 -15.15 1.74
N GLN A 640 50.74 -16.27 1.89
CA GLN A 640 51.12 -17.13 0.77
C GLN A 640 49.90 -17.77 0.13
N LEU A 641 48.90 -18.16 0.88
CA LEU A 641 47.62 -18.63 0.31
C LEU A 641 46.94 -17.52 -0.48
N LEU A 642 46.83 -16.29 0.03
CA LEU A 642 46.26 -15.14 -0.69
C LEU A 642 46.98 -14.87 -2.03
N HIS A 643 48.32 -14.98 -2.01
CA HIS A 643 49.15 -14.86 -3.25
C HIS A 643 48.79 -15.97 -4.25
N ALA A 644 48.75 -17.22 -3.81
CA ALA A 644 48.42 -18.34 -4.65
C ALA A 644 46.98 -18.27 -5.21
N THR A 645 45.99 -17.82 -4.40
CA THR A 645 44.62 -17.62 -4.90
C THR A 645 44.59 -16.58 -6.02
N LYS A 646 45.31 -15.46 -5.85
CA LYS A 646 45.39 -14.41 -6.86
C LYS A 646 46.03 -14.92 -8.18
N GLU A 647 47.07 -15.75 -8.09
CA GLU A 647 47.71 -16.38 -9.26
C GLU A 647 46.75 -17.31 -10.04
N HIS A 648 45.82 -17.96 -9.34
CA HIS A 648 44.75 -18.75 -9.94
C HIS A 648 43.55 -17.90 -10.41
N GLY A 649 43.56 -16.56 -10.21
CA GLY A 649 42.44 -15.68 -10.53
C GLY A 649 41.23 -15.93 -9.62
N LEU A 650 41.49 -16.24 -8.34
CA LEU A 650 40.52 -16.38 -7.27
C LEU A 650 40.71 -15.27 -6.27
N GLU A 651 39.67 -14.89 -5.56
CA GLU A 651 39.69 -14.00 -4.39
C GLU A 651 39.26 -14.74 -3.14
N VAL A 652 39.88 -14.40 -1.99
CA VAL A 652 39.45 -14.96 -0.70
C VAL A 652 38.40 -14.08 -0.07
N ALA A 653 37.30 -14.69 0.39
CA ALA A 653 36.34 -14.10 1.31
C ALA A 653 36.57 -14.66 2.72
N LEU A 654 36.63 -13.77 3.71
CA LEU A 654 36.68 -14.16 5.13
C LEU A 654 35.33 -13.92 5.80
N ASP A 655 35.01 -14.81 6.75
CA ASP A 655 33.86 -14.62 7.63
C ASP A 655 34.16 -13.58 8.70
N PHE A 656 33.30 -12.58 8.83
CA PHE A 656 33.34 -11.61 9.91
C PHE A 656 32.17 -11.85 10.86
N ALA A 657 32.43 -12.65 11.88
CA ALA A 657 31.45 -13.00 12.91
C ALA A 657 31.72 -12.16 14.18
N ILE A 658 30.79 -11.27 14.54
CA ILE A 658 30.91 -10.44 15.76
C ILE A 658 30.39 -11.23 16.97
N GLN A 659 31.18 -12.20 17.37
CA GLN A 659 30.93 -13.05 18.51
C GLN A 659 32.30 -13.53 19.07
N CYS A 660 32.36 -13.74 20.37
CA CYS A 660 33.56 -14.15 21.06
C CYS A 660 33.35 -15.46 21.83
N SER A 661 34.38 -16.27 21.98
CA SER A 661 34.34 -17.34 22.98
C SER A 661 34.51 -16.74 24.39
N PRO A 662 34.16 -17.49 25.45
CA PRO A 662 34.46 -17.07 26.81
C PRO A 662 35.96 -16.87 27.11
N ASP A 663 36.84 -17.41 26.24
CA ASP A 663 38.31 -17.31 26.37
C ASP A 663 38.94 -16.16 25.58
N HIS A 664 38.14 -15.37 24.86
CA HIS A 664 38.60 -14.30 23.97
C HIS A 664 39.38 -13.23 24.77
N PRO A 665 40.51 -12.75 24.29
CA PRO A 665 41.33 -11.72 24.96
C PRO A 665 40.53 -10.47 25.37
N TRP A 666 39.55 -10.05 24.61
CA TRP A 666 38.72 -8.89 24.92
C TRP A 666 37.92 -9.00 26.22
N LEU A 667 37.59 -10.21 26.68
CA LEU A 667 36.87 -10.36 27.94
C LEU A 667 37.72 -9.92 29.13
N LYS A 668 39.04 -10.10 29.02
CA LYS A 668 40.00 -9.64 30.03
C LYS A 668 40.38 -8.17 29.85
N GLN A 669 40.58 -7.74 28.61
CA GLN A 669 41.00 -6.39 28.28
C GLN A 669 39.88 -5.35 28.37
N HIS A 670 38.66 -5.75 28.02
CA HIS A 670 37.48 -4.90 27.89
C HIS A 670 36.23 -5.58 28.46
N PRO A 671 36.18 -5.96 29.76
CA PRO A 671 35.03 -6.68 30.33
C PRO A 671 33.73 -5.90 30.22
N ASN A 672 33.81 -4.57 30.10
CA ASN A 672 32.65 -3.68 29.90
C ASN A 672 32.05 -3.73 28.49
N TRP A 673 32.64 -4.42 27.54
CA TRP A 673 32.05 -4.66 26.23
C TRP A 673 31.01 -5.80 26.24
N PHE A 674 30.90 -6.53 27.36
CA PHE A 674 30.06 -7.72 27.49
C PHE A 674 29.03 -7.54 28.60
N ASN A 675 27.94 -8.30 28.51
CA ASN A 675 26.90 -8.30 29.51
C ASN A 675 27.17 -9.41 30.54
N TRP A 676 27.06 -9.04 31.81
CA TRP A 676 27.20 -9.92 32.93
C TRP A 676 25.87 -10.07 33.66
N ARG A 677 25.59 -11.28 34.15
CA ARG A 677 24.42 -11.53 34.98
C ARG A 677 24.62 -11.01 36.40
N PRO A 678 23.55 -10.81 37.19
CA PRO A 678 23.66 -10.34 38.58
C PRO A 678 24.51 -11.24 39.48
N ASP A 679 24.63 -12.53 39.15
CA ASP A 679 25.48 -13.51 39.88
C ASP A 679 26.97 -13.44 39.46
N GLY A 680 27.34 -12.53 38.60
CA GLY A 680 28.67 -12.39 38.05
C GLY A 680 29.02 -13.36 36.93
N THR A 681 28.11 -14.20 36.48
CA THR A 681 28.33 -15.07 35.32
C THR A 681 28.17 -14.31 33.99
N LEU A 682 28.92 -14.74 32.98
CA LEU A 682 28.88 -14.14 31.65
C LEU A 682 27.56 -14.53 30.92
N ARG A 683 26.94 -13.57 30.27
CA ARG A 683 25.76 -13.83 29.46
C ARG A 683 26.16 -14.40 28.10
N TYR A 684 25.86 -15.69 27.88
CA TYR A 684 26.10 -16.34 26.57
C TYR A 684 25.02 -16.03 25.53
N ALA A 685 25.32 -16.32 24.28
CA ALA A 685 24.35 -16.20 23.18
C ALA A 685 23.25 -17.27 23.28
N GLU A 686 22.02 -16.87 23.12
CA GLU A 686 20.88 -17.78 23.15
C GLU A 686 19.77 -17.36 22.16
N ASN A 687 19.10 -18.36 21.61
CA ASN A 687 17.84 -18.21 20.88
C ASN A 687 16.92 -19.32 21.40
N PRO A 688 16.18 -19.08 22.48
CA PRO A 688 15.46 -20.11 23.19
C PRO A 688 14.57 -20.98 22.26
N PRO A 689 14.60 -22.32 22.42
CA PRO A 689 15.29 -23.10 23.47
C PRO A 689 16.80 -23.38 23.19
N LYS A 690 17.37 -22.90 22.08
CA LYS A 690 18.78 -23.12 21.72
C LYS A 690 19.70 -22.27 22.58
N ARG A 691 20.77 -22.90 23.10
CA ARG A 691 21.83 -22.25 23.91
C ARG A 691 23.16 -22.42 23.23
N TYR A 692 23.92 -21.34 23.14
CA TYR A 692 25.29 -21.28 22.57
C TYR A 692 26.27 -20.85 23.64
N GLU A 693 26.52 -21.74 24.63
CA GLU A 693 27.36 -21.42 25.81
C GLU A 693 28.83 -21.21 25.45
N ASP A 694 29.24 -21.63 24.26
CA ASP A 694 30.56 -21.41 23.67
C ASP A 694 30.72 -20.02 23.04
N ILE A 695 29.65 -19.22 22.98
CA ILE A 695 29.60 -17.92 22.31
C ILE A 695 29.05 -16.83 23.23
N VAL A 696 29.69 -15.67 23.24
CA VAL A 696 29.26 -14.44 23.89
C VAL A 696 29.21 -13.32 22.85
N ASN A 697 28.15 -12.53 22.88
CA ASN A 697 28.02 -11.37 22.01
C ASN A 697 28.51 -10.10 22.69
N PRO A 698 29.37 -9.30 22.04
CA PRO A 698 29.67 -7.94 22.50
C PRO A 698 28.45 -7.06 22.48
N GLU A 699 28.31 -6.15 23.44
CA GLU A 699 27.20 -5.22 23.57
C GLU A 699 27.57 -3.85 23.02
N PHE A 700 26.80 -3.35 22.04
CA PHE A 700 27.14 -2.13 21.30
C PHE A 700 26.82 -0.83 22.02
N TYR A 701 25.94 -0.85 23.03
CA TYR A 701 25.48 0.31 23.78
C TYR A 701 25.67 0.09 25.28
N GLN A 702 25.76 1.18 26.05
CA GLN A 702 25.85 1.11 27.51
C GLN A 702 24.45 0.96 28.09
N ASP A 703 24.17 -0.18 28.70
CA ASP A 703 22.89 -0.49 29.34
C ASP A 703 21.68 -0.01 28.50
N PHE A 704 20.72 0.67 29.11
CA PHE A 704 19.54 1.24 28.43
C PHE A 704 19.78 2.65 27.88
N GLU A 705 21.02 3.17 27.96
CA GLU A 705 21.36 4.48 27.40
C GLU A 705 21.74 4.34 25.92
N LEU A 706 21.31 5.33 25.09
CA LEU A 706 21.69 5.40 23.67
C LEU A 706 23.16 5.85 23.48
N LYS A 707 24.03 5.53 24.42
CA LYS A 707 25.46 5.83 24.34
C LYS A 707 26.19 4.65 23.69
N PRO A 708 26.72 4.79 22.48
CA PRO A 708 27.45 3.72 21.82
C PRO A 708 28.79 3.47 22.54
N ARG A 709 29.20 2.22 22.64
CA ARG A 709 30.54 1.81 23.07
C ARG A 709 31.57 2.06 21.97
N ALA A 710 31.93 3.30 21.77
CA ALA A 710 32.73 3.74 20.62
C ALA A 710 34.10 3.01 20.52
N SER A 711 34.67 2.53 21.64
CA SER A 711 35.88 1.70 21.60
C SER A 711 35.65 0.34 20.94
N LEU A 712 34.52 -0.31 21.22
CA LEU A 712 34.13 -1.56 20.57
C LEU A 712 33.89 -1.35 19.06
N TRP A 713 33.15 -0.30 18.70
CA TRP A 713 32.89 -0.01 17.28
C TRP A 713 34.19 0.15 16.50
N ARG A 714 35.16 0.92 17.07
CA ARG A 714 36.49 1.09 16.44
C ARG A 714 37.26 -0.21 16.36
N ALA A 715 37.28 -1.00 17.42
CA ALA A 715 37.97 -2.29 17.42
C ALA A 715 37.43 -3.24 16.34
N LEU A 716 36.11 -3.33 16.18
CA LEU A 716 35.50 -4.14 15.15
C LEU A 716 35.85 -3.66 13.73
N ARG A 717 35.83 -2.32 13.49
CA ARG A 717 36.33 -1.77 12.23
C ARG A 717 37.81 -2.11 12.00
N ASP A 718 38.62 -1.98 13.01
CA ASP A 718 40.06 -2.17 12.91
C ASP A 718 40.44 -3.64 12.62
N VAL A 719 39.63 -4.60 13.09
CA VAL A 719 39.73 -6.01 12.69
C VAL A 719 39.57 -6.16 11.19
N VAL A 720 38.52 -5.54 10.60
CA VAL A 720 38.30 -5.61 9.14
C VAL A 720 39.46 -4.94 8.39
N LEU A 721 39.90 -3.78 8.84
CA LEU A 721 41.05 -3.08 8.24
C LEU A 721 42.33 -3.90 8.33
N PHE A 722 42.59 -4.62 9.44
CA PHE A 722 43.74 -5.53 9.56
C PHE A 722 43.73 -6.58 8.44
N TRP A 723 42.57 -7.22 8.16
CA TRP A 723 42.47 -8.23 7.09
C TRP A 723 42.55 -7.61 5.68
N ILE A 724 42.04 -6.37 5.51
CA ILE A 724 42.23 -5.61 4.25
C ILE A 724 43.72 -5.34 4.00
N GLU A 725 44.51 -5.00 5.03
CA GLU A 725 45.96 -4.81 4.94
C GLU A 725 46.67 -6.11 4.58
N GLN A 726 46.16 -7.28 4.99
CA GLN A 726 46.71 -8.56 4.54
C GLN A 726 46.37 -8.88 3.07
N GLY A 727 45.45 -8.16 2.44
CA GLY A 727 45.06 -8.35 1.03
C GLY A 727 43.64 -8.89 0.82
N VAL A 728 42.87 -9.12 1.86
CA VAL A 728 41.47 -9.55 1.76
C VAL A 728 40.61 -8.40 1.23
N ARG A 729 39.69 -8.68 0.31
CA ARG A 729 38.80 -7.68 -0.32
C ARG A 729 37.33 -8.08 -0.26
N ILE A 730 37.00 -9.22 0.32
CA ILE A 730 35.63 -9.73 0.42
C ILE A 730 35.40 -10.25 1.83
N PHE A 731 34.29 -9.85 2.42
CA PHE A 731 33.87 -10.31 3.75
C PHE A 731 32.43 -10.82 3.69
N ARG A 732 32.21 -12.05 4.17
CA ARG A 732 30.87 -12.51 4.53
C ARG A 732 30.65 -12.15 5.99
N VAL A 733 29.53 -11.56 6.31
CA VAL A 733 29.21 -11.09 7.66
C VAL A 733 28.13 -11.97 8.27
N ASP A 734 28.50 -12.60 9.38
CA ASP A 734 27.63 -13.50 10.15
C ASP A 734 26.53 -12.74 10.87
N ASN A 735 25.27 -13.12 10.64
CA ASN A 735 24.08 -12.59 11.32
C ASN A 735 24.07 -11.05 11.55
N PRO A 736 24.29 -10.21 10.52
CA PRO A 736 24.37 -8.77 10.71
C PRO A 736 23.05 -8.14 11.19
N HIS A 737 21.92 -8.79 10.96
CA HIS A 737 20.59 -8.35 11.41
C HIS A 737 20.42 -8.38 12.94
N THR A 738 21.33 -9.04 13.66
CA THR A 738 21.36 -9.07 15.13
C THR A 738 22.22 -7.94 15.73
N LYS A 739 22.83 -7.12 14.90
CA LYS A 739 23.69 -6.02 15.30
C LYS A 739 23.06 -4.67 14.90
N PRO A 740 23.41 -3.55 15.57
CA PRO A 740 22.78 -2.26 15.30
C PRO A 740 22.99 -1.75 13.87
N LEU A 741 21.93 -1.33 13.21
CA LEU A 741 21.99 -0.73 11.87
C LEU A 741 22.90 0.52 11.80
N PRO A 742 22.90 1.44 12.79
CA PRO A 742 23.83 2.58 12.78
C PRO A 742 25.31 2.17 12.82
N PHE A 743 25.64 1.05 13.49
CA PHE A 743 26.99 0.52 13.47
C PHE A 743 27.40 0.11 12.05
N TRP A 744 26.53 -0.63 11.34
CA TRP A 744 26.82 -1.05 9.97
C TRP A 744 26.93 0.14 9.02
N GLU A 745 26.02 1.10 9.08
CA GLU A 745 26.07 2.31 8.25
C GLU A 745 27.38 3.07 8.45
N TRP A 746 27.81 3.23 9.70
CA TRP A 746 29.08 3.88 10.03
C TRP A 746 30.29 3.06 9.57
N MET A 747 30.38 1.77 9.95
CA MET A 747 31.55 0.95 9.68
C MET A 747 31.77 0.72 8.19
N LEU A 748 30.71 0.34 7.46
CA LEU A 748 30.78 0.15 6.00
C LEU A 748 31.13 1.49 5.31
N GLY A 749 30.54 2.59 5.79
CA GLY A 749 30.84 3.93 5.31
C GLY A 749 32.33 4.31 5.47
N GLU A 750 32.92 4.04 6.64
CA GLU A 750 34.34 4.28 6.92
C GLU A 750 35.26 3.42 6.02
N ILE A 751 34.93 2.13 5.88
CA ILE A 751 35.74 1.21 5.05
C ILE A 751 35.65 1.59 3.57
N HIS A 752 34.44 1.76 3.02
CA HIS A 752 34.29 2.11 1.61
C HIS A 752 34.82 3.50 1.26
N SER A 753 35.00 4.39 2.23
CA SER A 753 35.66 5.70 1.98
C SER A 753 37.14 5.56 1.65
N ARG A 754 37.80 4.50 2.10
CA ARG A 754 39.25 4.25 1.92
C ARG A 754 39.51 3.08 1.01
N HIS A 755 38.65 2.08 1.06
CA HIS A 755 38.75 0.80 0.33
C HIS A 755 37.42 0.54 -0.40
N PRO A 756 37.06 1.33 -1.42
CA PRO A 756 35.79 1.21 -2.13
C PRO A 756 35.63 -0.09 -2.91
N ASP A 757 36.73 -0.81 -3.10
CA ASP A 757 36.80 -2.11 -3.79
C ASP A 757 36.41 -3.30 -2.88
N VAL A 758 36.20 -3.07 -1.58
CA VAL A 758 35.82 -4.13 -0.64
C VAL A 758 34.32 -4.47 -0.81
N ILE A 759 34.03 -5.77 -0.84
CA ILE A 759 32.67 -6.32 -0.94
C ILE A 759 32.25 -6.92 0.39
N PHE A 760 31.03 -6.61 0.82
CA PHE A 760 30.43 -7.20 2.01
C PHE A 760 29.17 -8.00 1.61
N LEU A 761 29.14 -9.30 1.96
CA LEU A 761 28.00 -10.19 1.81
C LEU A 761 27.32 -10.36 3.17
N SER A 762 26.05 -9.98 3.29
CA SER A 762 25.27 -10.15 4.53
C SER A 762 24.62 -11.52 4.60
N GLU A 763 24.86 -12.28 5.67
CA GLU A 763 24.04 -13.43 6.02
C GLU A 763 22.84 -12.96 6.84
N ALA A 764 21.73 -12.67 6.16
CA ALA A 764 20.59 -12.05 6.80
C ALA A 764 19.29 -12.81 6.49
N PHE A 765 19.13 -14.00 7.07
CA PHE A 765 17.87 -14.75 7.03
C PHE A 765 16.88 -14.15 8.05
N THR A 766 16.30 -13.02 7.68
CA THR A 766 15.46 -12.20 8.55
C THR A 766 14.30 -11.57 7.74
N ARG A 767 13.42 -10.84 8.40
CA ARG A 767 12.28 -10.15 7.78
C ARG A 767 12.73 -9.28 6.58
N PRO A 768 11.96 -9.20 5.48
CA PRO A 768 12.37 -8.48 4.26
C PRO A 768 12.81 -7.04 4.51
N ALA A 769 12.08 -6.28 5.35
CA ALA A 769 12.44 -4.89 5.67
C ALA A 769 13.84 -4.76 6.30
N MET A 770 14.23 -5.67 7.18
CA MET A 770 15.57 -5.69 7.80
C MET A 770 16.63 -6.09 6.78
N MET A 771 16.38 -7.11 5.96
CA MET A 771 17.27 -7.55 4.89
C MET A 771 17.54 -6.41 3.90
N TYR A 772 16.51 -5.73 3.44
CA TYR A 772 16.62 -4.58 2.54
C TYR A 772 17.32 -3.39 3.19
N ARG A 773 17.09 -3.15 4.49
CA ARG A 773 17.80 -2.08 5.20
C ARG A 773 19.31 -2.33 5.26
N LEU A 774 19.75 -3.58 5.47
CA LEU A 774 21.17 -3.94 5.39
C LEU A 774 21.74 -3.64 3.99
N GLY A 775 21.02 -3.96 2.93
CA GLY A 775 21.39 -3.54 1.58
C GLY A 775 21.55 -2.03 1.45
N LYS A 776 20.62 -1.23 1.97
CA LYS A 776 20.65 0.24 1.91
C LYS A 776 21.85 0.83 2.68
N VAL A 777 22.19 0.30 3.84
CA VAL A 777 23.30 0.85 4.67
C VAL A 777 24.71 0.50 4.17
N GLY A 778 24.84 -0.36 3.13
CA GLY A 778 26.12 -0.53 2.44
C GLY A 778 26.55 -1.95 2.13
N PHE A 779 25.83 -2.99 2.55
CA PHE A 779 26.16 -4.37 2.14
C PHE A 779 26.04 -4.55 0.63
N SER A 780 27.07 -5.05 -0.03
CA SER A 780 27.16 -5.21 -1.50
C SER A 780 26.23 -6.31 -2.00
N GLN A 781 26.12 -7.41 -1.27
CA GLN A 781 25.35 -8.60 -1.58
C GLN A 781 24.65 -9.13 -0.31
N SER A 782 23.62 -9.97 -0.50
CA SER A 782 22.92 -10.62 0.61
C SER A 782 22.56 -12.07 0.26
N TYR A 783 22.67 -12.96 1.28
CA TYR A 783 21.93 -14.21 1.25
C TYR A 783 20.42 -13.90 1.16
N THR A 784 19.64 -14.86 0.70
CA THR A 784 18.23 -14.65 0.36
C THR A 784 17.37 -15.84 0.75
N TYR A 785 16.07 -15.71 0.62
CA TYR A 785 15.14 -16.82 0.81
C TYR A 785 15.15 -17.85 -0.32
N PHE A 786 15.96 -17.67 -1.33
CA PHE A 786 16.12 -18.65 -2.43
C PHE A 786 16.27 -20.07 -1.92
N THR A 787 17.05 -20.28 -0.86
CA THR A 787 17.31 -21.60 -0.26
C THR A 787 16.04 -22.41 0.03
N TRP A 788 14.92 -21.72 0.37
CA TRP A 788 13.64 -22.34 0.72
C TRP A 788 12.54 -22.17 -0.33
N ARG A 789 12.83 -21.57 -1.48
CA ARG A 789 11.86 -21.46 -2.57
C ARG A 789 12.02 -22.64 -3.52
N ASN A 790 11.03 -23.55 -3.56
CA ASN A 790 11.16 -24.84 -4.25
C ASN A 790 10.08 -25.07 -5.30
N ASN A 791 8.98 -24.33 -5.30
CA ASN A 791 7.92 -24.47 -6.30
C ASN A 791 7.86 -23.27 -7.26
N LYS A 792 7.16 -23.45 -8.38
CA LYS A 792 7.04 -22.47 -9.46
C LYS A 792 6.51 -21.11 -8.97
N ALA A 793 5.42 -21.12 -8.20
CA ALA A 793 4.79 -19.89 -7.73
C ALA A 793 5.70 -19.08 -6.78
N GLU A 794 6.35 -19.77 -5.84
CA GLU A 794 7.28 -19.13 -4.90
C GLU A 794 8.49 -18.52 -5.59
N LEU A 795 9.10 -19.25 -6.53
CA LEU A 795 10.25 -18.78 -7.29
C LEU A 795 9.87 -17.58 -8.16
N THR A 796 8.76 -17.67 -8.90
CA THR A 796 8.28 -16.58 -9.77
C THR A 796 8.04 -15.30 -8.96
N SER A 797 7.20 -15.38 -7.92
CA SER A 797 6.89 -14.22 -7.08
C SER A 797 8.13 -13.60 -6.44
N TYR A 798 9.04 -14.44 -5.95
CA TYR A 798 10.24 -13.95 -5.28
C TYR A 798 11.22 -13.28 -6.26
N LEU A 799 11.39 -13.83 -7.45
CA LEU A 799 12.25 -13.24 -8.46
C LEU A 799 11.65 -11.95 -9.04
N GLU A 800 10.34 -11.88 -9.22
CA GLU A 800 9.65 -10.64 -9.62
C GLU A 800 9.85 -9.54 -8.59
N GLU A 801 9.74 -9.84 -7.28
CA GLU A 801 10.04 -8.90 -6.20
C GLU A 801 11.48 -8.37 -6.29
N LEU A 802 12.46 -9.27 -6.40
CA LEU A 802 13.89 -8.91 -6.46
C LEU A 802 14.26 -8.10 -7.72
N ALA A 803 13.57 -8.36 -8.84
CA ALA A 803 13.81 -7.69 -10.12
C ALA A 803 13.08 -6.34 -10.25
N THR A 804 12.32 -5.90 -9.25
CA THR A 804 11.73 -4.55 -9.28
C THR A 804 12.81 -3.48 -9.31
N ALA A 805 12.62 -2.43 -10.11
CA ALA A 805 13.56 -1.32 -10.21
C ALA A 805 13.88 -0.69 -8.84
N GLN A 806 12.93 -0.67 -7.93
CA GLN A 806 13.12 -0.11 -6.59
C GLN A 806 14.09 -0.96 -5.76
N VAL A 807 13.92 -2.29 -5.73
CA VAL A 807 14.77 -3.22 -4.96
C VAL A 807 16.17 -3.32 -5.58
N ALA A 808 16.25 -3.42 -6.90
CA ALA A 808 17.50 -3.54 -7.63
C ALA A 808 18.48 -2.36 -7.43
N ASN A 809 17.96 -1.17 -7.08
CA ASN A 809 18.77 0.01 -6.81
C ASN A 809 19.69 -0.12 -5.57
N PHE A 810 19.38 -1.03 -4.64
CA PHE A 810 20.16 -1.15 -3.41
C PHE A 810 20.42 -2.57 -2.95
N PHE A 811 19.73 -3.57 -3.49
CA PHE A 811 19.81 -4.96 -3.04
C PHE A 811 20.26 -5.88 -4.17
N ARG A 812 21.26 -6.72 -3.90
CA ARG A 812 21.77 -7.73 -4.83
C ARG A 812 21.75 -9.11 -4.19
N PRO A 813 21.00 -10.04 -4.73
CA PRO A 813 20.91 -11.40 -4.21
C PRO A 813 22.18 -12.19 -4.53
N ASN A 814 22.64 -12.98 -3.56
CA ASN A 814 23.60 -14.06 -3.75
C ASN A 814 22.91 -15.39 -3.40
N PHE A 815 22.71 -16.25 -4.38
CA PHE A 815 21.95 -17.50 -4.23
C PHE A 815 22.85 -18.64 -3.79
N PHE A 816 22.96 -18.85 -2.47
CA PHE A 816 23.58 -20.03 -1.92
C PHE A 816 22.61 -21.22 -1.97
N VAL A 817 23.06 -22.34 -2.53
CA VAL A 817 22.26 -23.57 -2.66
C VAL A 817 22.22 -24.38 -1.38
N ASN A 818 23.25 -24.26 -0.56
CA ASN A 818 23.40 -24.83 0.78
C ASN A 818 24.43 -24.01 1.57
N THR A 819 24.49 -24.19 2.89
CA THR A 819 25.53 -23.63 3.78
C THR A 819 25.90 -24.69 4.81
N PRO A 820 26.99 -24.57 5.56
CA PRO A 820 27.29 -25.51 6.67
C PRO A 820 26.18 -25.65 7.72
N ASP A 821 25.34 -24.63 7.88
CA ASP A 821 24.22 -24.62 8.81
C ASP A 821 22.88 -25.04 8.20
N ILE A 822 22.81 -25.07 6.85
CA ILE A 822 21.55 -25.29 6.13
C ILE A 822 21.76 -26.33 5.04
N ASN A 823 21.26 -27.54 5.31
CA ASN A 823 21.02 -28.59 4.34
C ASN A 823 19.54 -28.59 4.02
N PRO A 824 19.07 -27.89 2.98
CA PRO A 824 17.65 -27.72 2.72
C PRO A 824 16.91 -29.06 2.61
N TYR A 825 15.70 -29.15 3.14
CA TYR A 825 14.88 -30.37 3.05
C TYR A 825 14.73 -30.90 1.62
N PHE A 826 14.68 -29.99 0.65
CA PHE A 826 14.62 -30.35 -0.76
C PHE A 826 15.83 -31.21 -1.19
N LEU A 827 17.06 -30.89 -0.73
CA LEU A 827 18.25 -31.63 -1.09
C LEU A 827 18.38 -32.97 -0.37
N GLN A 828 17.79 -33.10 0.83
CA GLN A 828 17.95 -34.30 1.66
C GLN A 828 17.37 -35.57 1.01
N ASN A 829 16.30 -35.41 0.16
CA ASN A 829 15.59 -36.55 -0.41
C ASN A 829 15.50 -36.52 -1.94
N SER A 830 16.11 -35.56 -2.62
CA SER A 830 15.96 -35.36 -4.07
C SER A 830 17.01 -36.03 -4.94
N GLY A 831 17.99 -36.67 -4.31
CA GLY A 831 19.11 -37.31 -5.05
C GLY A 831 19.87 -36.34 -5.93
N ARG A 832 20.67 -36.87 -6.83
CA ARG A 832 21.51 -36.11 -7.77
C ARG A 832 20.71 -35.08 -8.59
N SER A 833 19.49 -35.41 -8.99
CA SER A 833 18.62 -34.51 -9.76
C SER A 833 18.31 -33.21 -9.01
N GLY A 834 18.01 -33.29 -7.74
CA GLY A 834 17.71 -32.07 -6.94
C GLY A 834 18.91 -31.13 -6.81
N PHE A 835 20.12 -31.67 -6.71
CA PHE A 835 21.35 -30.85 -6.72
C PHE A 835 21.55 -30.16 -8.09
N LEU A 836 21.28 -30.85 -9.20
CA LEU A 836 21.30 -30.27 -10.54
C LEU A 836 20.27 -29.14 -10.68
N ILE A 837 19.04 -29.36 -10.24
CA ILE A 837 17.94 -28.38 -10.25
C ILE A 837 18.35 -27.11 -9.48
N ARG A 838 18.84 -27.27 -8.25
CA ARG A 838 19.23 -26.14 -7.43
C ARG A 838 20.42 -25.36 -8.00
N ALA A 839 21.42 -26.07 -8.53
CA ALA A 839 22.56 -25.45 -9.21
C ALA A 839 22.12 -24.65 -10.45
N ALA A 840 21.24 -25.21 -11.28
CA ALA A 840 20.73 -24.54 -12.48
C ALA A 840 19.90 -23.29 -12.10
N LEU A 841 18.99 -23.39 -11.12
CA LEU A 841 18.21 -22.25 -10.62
C LEU A 841 19.12 -21.13 -10.11
N ALA A 842 20.09 -21.43 -9.24
CA ALA A 842 20.99 -20.44 -8.68
C ALA A 842 21.87 -19.78 -9.74
N ALA A 843 22.44 -20.58 -10.62
CA ALA A 843 23.34 -20.14 -11.67
C ALA A 843 22.67 -19.30 -12.77
N THR A 844 21.38 -19.47 -13.02
CA THR A 844 20.67 -18.78 -14.12
C THR A 844 19.80 -17.63 -13.64
N LEU A 845 19.27 -17.66 -12.41
CA LEU A 845 18.38 -16.62 -11.88
C LEU A 845 19.11 -15.49 -11.15
N SER A 846 20.33 -15.71 -10.67
CA SER A 846 21.14 -14.67 -10.01
C SER A 846 22.49 -14.44 -10.69
N GLY A 847 22.97 -13.19 -10.62
CA GLY A 847 24.32 -12.86 -11.05
C GLY A 847 25.38 -13.41 -10.09
N SER A 848 25.06 -13.55 -8.80
CA SER A 848 25.96 -14.18 -7.82
C SER A 848 25.31 -15.42 -7.23
N TRP A 849 26.06 -16.52 -7.18
CA TRP A 849 25.62 -17.73 -6.51
C TRP A 849 26.76 -18.42 -5.79
N GLY A 850 26.45 -19.24 -4.82
CA GLY A 850 27.44 -19.95 -4.04
C GLY A 850 27.00 -21.33 -3.59
N MET A 851 27.99 -22.16 -3.25
CA MET A 851 27.77 -23.46 -2.64
C MET A 851 28.82 -23.73 -1.54
N TYR A 852 28.40 -24.49 -0.58
CA TYR A 852 29.30 -25.09 0.43
C TYR A 852 29.83 -26.42 -0.10
N SER A 853 31.11 -26.68 0.11
CA SER A 853 31.83 -27.88 -0.34
C SER A 853 31.13 -29.18 0.09
N GLY A 854 31.03 -30.15 -0.81
CA GLY A 854 30.22 -31.36 -0.69
C GLY A 854 28.90 -31.33 -1.46
N PHE A 855 28.45 -30.16 -1.84
CA PHE A 855 27.30 -30.00 -2.74
C PHE A 855 27.56 -30.64 -4.08
N GLU A 856 28.74 -30.42 -4.64
CA GLU A 856 29.18 -31.05 -5.90
C GLU A 856 29.32 -32.57 -5.82
N LEU A 857 29.39 -33.12 -4.60
CA LEU A 857 29.37 -34.55 -4.31
C LEU A 857 27.99 -35.09 -3.97
N CYS A 858 26.96 -34.25 -4.03
CA CYS A 858 25.58 -34.55 -3.63
C CYS A 858 25.46 -35.02 -2.17
N GLU A 859 26.23 -34.39 -1.24
CA GLU A 859 26.14 -34.71 0.17
C GLU A 859 24.80 -34.21 0.73
N ALA A 860 23.94 -35.17 1.14
CA ALA A 860 22.56 -34.90 1.56
C ALA A 860 22.25 -35.33 3.01
N ALA A 861 23.19 -36.05 3.68
CA ALA A 861 22.96 -36.61 5.00
C ALA A 861 22.67 -35.51 6.04
N ALA A 862 21.50 -35.60 6.69
CA ALA A 862 21.03 -34.62 7.67
C ALA A 862 20.74 -35.27 9.02
N LEU A 863 20.72 -34.47 10.07
CA LEU A 863 20.16 -34.87 11.36
C LEU A 863 18.64 -35.05 11.21
N PRO A 864 18.06 -36.10 11.78
CA PRO A 864 16.63 -36.42 11.61
C PRO A 864 15.72 -35.24 11.91
N GLY A 865 14.89 -34.85 10.92
CA GLY A 865 13.89 -33.76 11.07
C GLY A 865 14.50 -32.34 11.15
N ARG A 866 15.76 -32.17 10.74
CA ARG A 866 16.45 -30.88 10.77
C ARG A 866 17.12 -30.56 9.44
N GLU A 867 17.37 -29.28 9.19
CA GLU A 867 18.19 -28.79 8.07
C GLU A 867 19.69 -28.73 8.41
N GLU A 868 20.09 -29.42 9.47
CA GLU A 868 21.51 -29.50 9.88
C GLU A 868 22.13 -30.76 9.29
N TYR A 869 23.37 -30.65 8.77
CA TYR A 869 24.11 -31.80 8.26
C TYR A 869 24.46 -32.79 9.37
N LEU A 870 24.32 -34.08 9.07
CA LEU A 870 24.90 -35.14 9.92
C LEU A 870 26.43 -35.06 9.82
N ASP A 871 27.11 -35.18 10.97
CA ASP A 871 28.56 -35.05 11.10
C ASP A 871 29.06 -33.73 10.47
N SER A 872 28.39 -32.63 10.88
CA SER A 872 28.63 -31.30 10.33
C SER A 872 30.07 -30.86 10.50
N GLU A 873 30.66 -30.43 9.39
CA GLU A 873 32.02 -29.87 9.35
C GLU A 873 32.21 -28.64 10.24
N LYS A 874 31.12 -28.01 10.67
CA LYS A 874 31.14 -26.96 11.69
C LYS A 874 31.67 -27.44 13.05
N TYR A 875 31.58 -28.74 13.35
CA TYR A 875 32.00 -29.34 14.64
C TYR A 875 33.03 -30.46 14.47
N GLU A 876 33.30 -30.92 13.25
CA GLU A 876 34.14 -32.06 12.98
C GLU A 876 35.11 -31.78 11.79
N LEU A 877 36.15 -32.61 11.69
CA LEU A 877 36.96 -32.66 10.47
C LEU A 877 36.30 -33.61 9.49
N ARG A 878 36.18 -33.17 8.23
CA ARG A 878 35.57 -33.99 7.20
C ARG A 878 36.54 -34.25 6.06
N GLN A 879 36.68 -35.51 5.65
CA GLN A 879 37.45 -35.86 4.49
C GLN A 879 36.51 -36.31 3.37
N ARG A 880 36.72 -35.75 2.17
CA ARG A 880 35.89 -35.99 0.99
C ARG A 880 36.65 -36.76 -0.07
N ASN A 881 35.93 -37.65 -0.74
CA ASN A 881 36.43 -38.32 -1.96
C ASN A 881 35.95 -37.54 -3.20
N TRP A 882 36.81 -36.69 -3.73
CA TRP A 882 36.51 -35.84 -4.88
C TRP A 882 36.36 -36.62 -6.20
N SER A 883 36.73 -37.90 -6.24
CA SER A 883 36.67 -38.78 -7.40
C SER A 883 35.46 -39.69 -7.39
N GLN A 884 34.50 -39.54 -6.48
CA GLN A 884 33.30 -40.38 -6.47
C GLN A 884 32.47 -40.23 -7.75
N SER A 885 31.92 -41.33 -8.27
CA SER A 885 31.26 -41.38 -9.59
C SER A 885 29.93 -40.64 -9.69
N ALA A 886 29.24 -40.41 -8.59
CA ALA A 886 27.93 -39.78 -8.57
C ALA A 886 27.96 -38.23 -8.37
N ASN A 887 29.12 -37.59 -8.54
CA ASN A 887 29.29 -36.19 -8.42
C ASN A 887 28.63 -35.38 -9.57
N ILE A 888 28.46 -34.06 -9.38
CA ILE A 888 27.97 -33.12 -10.39
C ILE A 888 29.04 -32.05 -10.73
N ILE A 889 30.30 -32.33 -10.51
CA ILE A 889 31.42 -31.44 -10.83
C ILE A 889 31.41 -31.01 -12.30
N PRO A 890 31.23 -31.95 -13.29
CA PRO A 890 31.17 -31.56 -14.70
C PRO A 890 30.03 -30.59 -15.02
N GLU A 891 28.84 -30.81 -14.46
CA GLU A 891 27.66 -29.94 -14.67
C GLU A 891 27.82 -28.55 -14.06
N ILE A 892 28.39 -28.46 -12.85
CA ILE A 892 28.72 -27.17 -12.23
C ILE A 892 29.75 -26.42 -13.10
N THR A 893 30.78 -27.13 -13.58
CA THR A 893 31.80 -26.56 -14.49
C THR A 893 31.14 -26.00 -15.75
N GLN A 894 30.22 -26.74 -16.33
CA GLN A 894 29.49 -26.33 -17.53
C GLN A 894 28.58 -25.13 -17.28
N LEU A 895 27.77 -25.16 -16.21
CA LEU A 895 26.91 -24.03 -15.80
C LEU A 895 27.74 -22.76 -15.61
N ASN A 896 28.85 -22.84 -14.89
CA ASN A 896 29.72 -21.68 -14.67
C ASN A 896 30.35 -21.16 -15.95
N ARG A 897 30.69 -22.05 -16.90
CA ARG A 897 31.20 -21.66 -18.24
C ARG A 897 30.10 -20.94 -19.04
N VAL A 898 28.87 -21.47 -19.04
CA VAL A 898 27.73 -20.87 -19.75
C VAL A 898 27.41 -19.49 -19.20
N ARG A 899 27.33 -19.31 -17.87
CA ARG A 899 27.04 -17.98 -17.29
C ARG A 899 28.16 -16.97 -17.59
N LYS A 900 29.42 -17.34 -17.57
CA LYS A 900 30.55 -16.44 -17.89
C LYS A 900 30.51 -15.93 -19.32
N SER A 901 30.05 -16.75 -20.27
CA SER A 901 29.93 -16.41 -21.67
C SER A 901 28.60 -15.86 -22.13
N THR A 902 27.64 -15.66 -21.20
CA THR A 902 26.27 -15.21 -21.51
C THR A 902 25.93 -13.96 -20.70
N PRO A 903 26.06 -12.74 -21.27
CA PRO A 903 25.81 -11.47 -20.54
C PRO A 903 24.46 -11.37 -19.89
N ALA A 904 23.40 -11.91 -20.46
CA ALA A 904 22.06 -11.96 -19.88
C ALA A 904 22.02 -12.66 -18.50
N LEU A 905 23.00 -13.50 -18.17
CA LEU A 905 23.10 -14.20 -16.87
C LEU A 905 23.95 -13.49 -15.82
N TRP A 906 24.51 -12.31 -16.13
CA TRP A 906 25.43 -11.61 -15.21
C TRP A 906 24.74 -10.84 -14.09
N THR A 907 23.44 -10.78 -14.09
CA THR A 907 22.63 -10.10 -13.07
C THR A 907 21.36 -10.89 -12.79
N HIS A 908 20.66 -10.60 -11.71
CA HIS A 908 19.31 -11.12 -11.44
C HIS A 908 18.21 -10.38 -12.24
N MET A 909 18.57 -9.28 -12.90
CA MET A 909 17.64 -8.49 -13.71
C MET A 909 17.36 -9.12 -15.07
N GLY A 910 16.39 -8.57 -15.79
CA GLY A 910 16.03 -8.97 -17.14
C GLY A 910 15.30 -10.31 -17.23
N VAL A 911 14.88 -10.89 -16.13
CA VAL A 911 14.08 -12.12 -16.08
C VAL A 911 12.63 -11.86 -16.48
N ARG A 912 12.08 -12.77 -17.32
CA ARG A 912 10.64 -12.83 -17.65
C ARG A 912 10.19 -14.28 -17.62
N PHE A 913 9.15 -14.56 -16.84
CA PHE A 913 8.54 -15.88 -16.79
C PHE A 913 7.54 -16.06 -17.92
N HIS A 914 7.50 -17.27 -18.48
CA HIS A 914 6.64 -17.64 -19.61
C HIS A 914 5.75 -18.83 -19.23
N PRO A 915 4.62 -19.03 -19.92
CA PRO A 915 3.77 -20.17 -19.71
C PRO A 915 4.52 -21.50 -19.95
N ALA A 916 4.42 -22.39 -18.98
CA ALA A 916 4.74 -23.79 -19.08
C ALA A 916 3.51 -24.54 -18.57
N HIS A 917 2.96 -25.42 -19.42
CA HIS A 917 1.70 -26.12 -19.13
C HIS A 917 1.92 -27.35 -18.21
N ASP A 918 2.77 -27.15 -17.19
CA ASP A 918 3.04 -28.07 -16.09
C ASP A 918 3.48 -27.25 -14.87
N ASP A 919 2.90 -27.51 -13.71
CA ASP A 919 3.19 -26.78 -12.47
C ASP A 919 4.58 -27.07 -11.90
N HIS A 920 5.20 -28.15 -12.32
CA HIS A 920 6.57 -28.51 -11.95
C HIS A 920 7.62 -28.00 -12.93
N VAL A 921 7.24 -27.26 -13.97
CA VAL A 921 8.20 -26.71 -14.94
C VAL A 921 8.22 -25.19 -14.85
N LEU A 922 9.36 -24.65 -14.49
CA LEU A 922 9.65 -23.21 -14.53
C LEU A 922 10.29 -22.88 -15.88
N PHE A 923 9.67 -21.97 -16.64
CA PHE A 923 10.18 -21.50 -17.92
C PHE A 923 10.32 -19.98 -17.92
N PHE A 924 11.47 -19.47 -18.29
CA PHE A 924 11.75 -18.05 -18.32
C PHE A 924 12.78 -17.67 -19.38
N SER A 925 12.76 -16.40 -19.76
CA SER A 925 13.85 -15.78 -20.52
C SER A 925 14.63 -14.79 -19.65
N LYS A 926 15.88 -14.56 -20.01
CA LYS A 926 16.66 -13.42 -19.54
C LYS A 926 17.29 -12.70 -20.72
N SER A 927 17.33 -11.38 -20.64
CA SER A 927 17.95 -10.55 -21.66
C SER A 927 18.72 -9.38 -21.05
N THR A 928 19.73 -8.93 -21.76
CA THR A 928 20.32 -7.60 -21.55
C THR A 928 19.31 -6.50 -21.92
N PRO A 929 19.45 -5.27 -21.41
CA PRO A 929 18.58 -4.15 -21.80
C PRO A 929 18.57 -3.91 -23.32
N GLN A 930 19.71 -4.10 -23.99
CA GLN A 930 19.88 -3.91 -25.45
C GLN A 930 19.40 -5.13 -26.27
N LYS A 931 19.05 -6.23 -25.60
CA LYS A 931 18.69 -7.51 -26.22
C LYS A 931 19.76 -8.14 -27.10
N ASP A 932 21.02 -7.72 -26.97
CA ASP A 932 22.19 -8.31 -27.65
C ASP A 932 22.60 -9.68 -27.06
N SER A 933 22.03 -10.04 -25.91
CA SER A 933 22.14 -11.36 -25.32
C SER A 933 20.78 -11.77 -24.77
N VAL A 934 20.19 -12.83 -25.34
CA VAL A 934 18.91 -13.41 -24.90
C VAL A 934 19.09 -14.89 -24.66
N VAL A 935 18.59 -15.37 -23.53
CA VAL A 935 18.63 -16.78 -23.14
C VAL A 935 17.27 -17.25 -22.65
N LEU A 936 16.90 -18.47 -23.05
CA LEU A 936 15.73 -19.19 -22.58
C LEU A 936 16.16 -20.32 -21.66
N VAL A 937 15.52 -20.46 -20.53
CA VAL A 937 15.83 -21.48 -19.53
C VAL A 937 14.57 -22.19 -19.11
N GLY A 938 14.57 -23.51 -19.26
CA GLY A 938 13.52 -24.38 -18.71
C GLY A 938 14.08 -25.30 -17.65
N ILE A 939 13.42 -25.39 -16.50
CA ILE A 939 13.86 -26.20 -15.35
C ILE A 939 12.67 -26.99 -14.82
N CYS A 940 12.81 -28.31 -14.77
CA CYS A 940 11.86 -29.18 -14.05
C CYS A 940 12.18 -29.13 -12.56
N LEU A 941 11.20 -28.80 -11.74
CA LEU A 941 11.31 -28.70 -10.27
C LEU A 941 11.04 -30.03 -9.55
N ASP A 942 10.58 -31.06 -10.29
CA ASP A 942 10.38 -32.40 -9.78
C ASP A 942 11.67 -33.23 -9.96
N PRO A 943 12.36 -33.60 -8.87
CA PRO A 943 13.62 -34.33 -8.98
C PRO A 943 13.42 -35.85 -9.23
N HIS A 944 12.19 -36.35 -9.17
CA HIS A 944 11.92 -37.79 -9.13
C HIS A 944 11.29 -38.34 -10.42
N ALA A 945 10.56 -37.51 -11.15
CA ALA A 945 9.84 -37.96 -12.33
C ALA A 945 10.24 -37.24 -13.63
N SER A 946 10.24 -37.94 -14.73
CA SER A 946 10.31 -37.32 -16.05
C SER A 946 9.00 -36.57 -16.34
N ARG A 947 9.13 -35.36 -16.92
CA ARG A 947 7.99 -34.48 -17.24
C ARG A 947 8.05 -34.07 -18.70
N ARG A 948 6.90 -34.00 -19.34
CA ARG A 948 6.73 -33.40 -20.67
C ARG A 948 5.81 -32.20 -20.57
N ALA A 949 6.34 -31.03 -20.85
CA ALA A 949 5.58 -29.78 -20.75
C ALA A 949 5.52 -29.07 -22.10
N TRP A 950 4.36 -28.51 -22.44
CA TRP A 950 4.26 -27.52 -23.50
C TRP A 950 4.77 -26.18 -22.97
N LEU A 951 5.69 -25.53 -23.70
CA LEU A 951 6.30 -24.27 -23.39
C LEU A 951 5.90 -23.24 -24.45
N ASP A 952 5.43 -22.06 -24.01
CA ASP A 952 5.09 -20.96 -24.91
C ASP A 952 6.26 -19.98 -25.01
N PHE A 953 6.92 -19.99 -26.15
CA PHE A 953 8.09 -19.15 -26.41
C PHE A 953 7.65 -17.71 -26.73
N PRO A 954 8.35 -16.68 -26.20
CA PRO A 954 7.89 -15.30 -26.24
C PRO A 954 8.19 -14.58 -27.58
N PHE A 955 7.82 -15.17 -28.73
CA PHE A 955 8.06 -14.61 -30.07
C PHE A 955 7.49 -13.20 -30.22
N TRP A 956 6.29 -12.97 -29.64
CA TRP A 956 5.67 -11.65 -29.61
C TRP A 956 6.55 -10.57 -28.94
N SER A 957 7.33 -10.92 -27.91
CA SER A 957 8.24 -9.99 -27.22
C SER A 957 9.45 -9.62 -28.06
N TRP A 958 9.71 -10.38 -29.10
CA TRP A 958 10.76 -10.14 -30.09
C TRP A 958 10.21 -9.52 -31.39
N GLY A 959 8.90 -9.21 -31.43
CA GLY A 959 8.24 -8.65 -32.64
C GLY A 959 8.04 -9.69 -33.75
N LEU A 960 8.10 -10.96 -33.40
CA LEU A 960 7.96 -12.07 -34.36
C LEU A 960 6.53 -12.64 -34.33
N PRO A 961 6.01 -13.09 -35.51
CA PRO A 961 4.73 -13.78 -35.53
C PRO A 961 4.88 -15.22 -34.98
N ASP A 962 3.74 -15.78 -34.50
CA ASP A 962 3.73 -17.10 -33.85
C ASP A 962 4.30 -18.26 -34.67
N HIS A 963 4.28 -18.16 -36.00
CA HIS A 963 4.79 -19.16 -36.91
C HIS A 963 6.25 -18.92 -37.39
N ALA A 964 6.91 -17.89 -36.83
CA ALA A 964 8.30 -17.60 -37.20
C ALA A 964 9.23 -18.75 -36.85
N THR A 965 10.41 -18.74 -37.49
CA THR A 965 11.51 -19.63 -37.15
C THR A 965 12.60 -18.81 -36.46
N VAL A 966 13.09 -19.28 -35.33
CA VAL A 966 14.17 -18.65 -34.57
C VAL A 966 15.33 -19.60 -34.44
N HIS A 967 16.53 -19.09 -34.73
CA HIS A 967 17.77 -19.87 -34.58
C HIS A 967 18.22 -19.92 -33.13
N MET A 968 18.45 -21.10 -32.60
CA MET A 968 18.80 -21.38 -31.22
C MET A 968 20.12 -22.14 -31.11
N GLU A 969 20.85 -21.87 -30.03
CA GLU A 969 22.01 -22.65 -29.61
C GLU A 969 21.72 -23.25 -28.21
N ASP A 970 21.83 -24.56 -28.08
CA ASP A 970 21.91 -25.19 -26.76
C ASP A 970 23.28 -24.86 -26.14
N ALA A 971 23.24 -23.97 -25.11
CA ALA A 971 24.46 -23.46 -24.47
C ALA A 971 25.25 -24.55 -23.70
N LEU A 972 24.61 -25.67 -23.37
CA LEU A 972 25.26 -26.80 -22.70
C LEU A 972 26.06 -27.68 -23.68
N SER A 973 25.47 -28.03 -24.79
CA SER A 973 26.10 -28.93 -25.81
C SER A 973 26.79 -28.16 -26.94
N GLY A 974 26.47 -26.88 -27.16
CA GLY A 974 26.89 -26.11 -28.33
C GLY A 974 26.14 -26.48 -29.61
N ARG A 975 25.09 -27.29 -29.54
CA ARG A 975 24.29 -27.70 -30.70
C ARG A 975 23.41 -26.56 -31.16
N GLU A 976 23.43 -26.25 -32.44
CA GLU A 976 22.50 -25.27 -33.04
C GLU A 976 21.31 -25.98 -33.66
N PHE A 977 20.14 -25.31 -33.62
CA PHE A 977 18.89 -25.82 -34.19
C PHE A 977 17.89 -24.66 -34.42
N ASP A 978 16.95 -24.92 -35.34
CA ASP A 978 15.88 -23.97 -35.62
C ASP A 978 14.61 -24.36 -34.86
N LEU A 979 13.98 -23.39 -34.20
CA LEU A 979 12.71 -23.52 -33.50
C LEU A 979 11.63 -22.85 -34.33
N GLN A 980 10.70 -23.65 -34.93
CA GLN A 980 9.61 -23.12 -35.73
C GLN A 980 8.29 -23.10 -34.94
N GLY A 981 7.69 -21.93 -34.81
CA GLY A 981 6.46 -21.74 -34.03
C GLY A 981 6.74 -21.47 -32.55
N ASN A 982 5.73 -20.87 -31.89
CA ASN A 982 5.87 -20.35 -30.53
C ASN A 982 5.51 -21.34 -29.41
N SER A 983 5.05 -22.57 -29.70
CA SER A 983 4.72 -23.56 -28.67
C SER A 983 5.30 -24.93 -28.99
N HIS A 984 6.08 -25.46 -28.07
CA HIS A 984 6.76 -26.74 -28.23
C HIS A 984 6.69 -27.62 -26.99
N GLN A 985 6.59 -28.92 -27.19
CA GLN A 985 6.70 -29.89 -26.12
C GLN A 985 8.17 -30.24 -25.85
N VAL A 986 8.59 -30.05 -24.61
CA VAL A 986 9.94 -30.36 -24.13
C VAL A 986 9.87 -31.43 -23.06
N GLU A 987 10.80 -32.39 -23.13
CA GLU A 987 10.94 -33.47 -22.14
C GLU A 987 12.08 -33.14 -21.18
N PHE A 988 11.81 -33.32 -19.90
CA PHE A 988 12.76 -33.21 -18.80
C PHE A 988 12.86 -34.57 -18.11
N THR A 989 14.09 -34.99 -17.80
CA THR A 989 14.33 -36.22 -17.03
C THR A 989 15.13 -35.90 -15.75
N PRO A 990 15.15 -36.77 -14.73
CA PRO A 990 15.99 -36.58 -13.55
C PRO A 990 17.49 -36.43 -13.88
N GLU A 991 17.96 -37.01 -14.98
CA GLU A 991 19.35 -36.90 -15.43
C GLU A 991 19.60 -35.57 -16.16
N SER A 992 18.56 -34.99 -16.81
CA SER A 992 18.62 -33.75 -17.57
C SER A 992 17.41 -32.87 -17.19
N PRO A 993 17.40 -32.30 -15.96
CA PRO A 993 16.23 -31.60 -15.46
C PRO A 993 16.13 -30.12 -15.96
N TYR A 994 17.06 -29.65 -16.77
CA TYR A 994 17.04 -28.29 -17.31
C TYR A 994 17.67 -28.21 -18.69
N PHE A 995 17.32 -27.12 -19.40
CA PHE A 995 18.02 -26.67 -20.62
C PHE A 995 18.34 -25.19 -20.54
N ILE A 996 19.34 -24.74 -21.30
CA ILE A 996 19.69 -23.32 -21.44
C ILE A 996 19.95 -23.08 -22.93
N TRP A 997 19.07 -22.35 -23.60
CA TRP A 997 19.16 -22.07 -25.04
C TRP A 997 19.42 -20.58 -25.27
N ARG A 998 20.43 -20.26 -26.06
CA ARG A 998 20.72 -18.90 -26.51
C ARG A 998 19.94 -18.63 -27.78
N VAL A 999 19.30 -17.47 -27.83
CA VAL A 999 18.64 -16.98 -29.04
C VAL A 999 19.68 -16.31 -29.93
N ARG A 1000 19.72 -16.67 -31.20
CA ARG A 1000 20.66 -16.13 -32.19
C ARG A 1000 19.89 -15.32 -33.23
N GLY A 1001 20.47 -14.23 -33.75
CA GLY A 1001 19.90 -13.48 -34.87
C GLY A 1001 18.59 -12.72 -34.59
N LEU A 1002 18.42 -12.20 -33.41
CA LEU A 1002 17.38 -11.18 -33.09
C LEU A 1002 17.94 -9.78 -33.42
N GLU A 1003 18.31 -9.52 -34.69
CA GLU A 1003 18.70 -8.18 -35.16
C GLU A 1003 17.51 -7.36 -35.64
#